data_a49325e78c08814cd3b4b08e70ae05b4
#
_entry.id   a49325e78c08814cd3b4b08e70ae05b4
#
_cell.length_a   1.000
_cell.length_b   1.000
_cell.length_c   1.000
_cell.angle_alpha   90.00
_cell.angle_beta   90.00
_cell.angle_gamma   90.00
#
_symmetry.space_group_name_H-M   'P 1'
#
loop_
_entity.id
_entity.type
_entity.pdbx_description
1 polymer ?
#
loop_
_entity_poly.entity_id
_entity_poly.type
_entity_poly.pdbx_seq_one_letter_code
_entity_poly.pdbx_strand_id
1 'polypeptide(L)'
;MVFAVSLLLYPLAGLAVLAVPGLLVQLAAGVRDKLWLAALTAPVSIGVYGFAGLASGIPGLSFGIPLALAVTVLLSAIVFGIAWFRRGRTEPAPIEQPDTSLLPALTGRWLLTAKIGAAVLVLGGIALAMQQWHGGLGSWDTYPQEHDTIIHMVLVAYISDTGRAAPWDLLPIDVLTGQPVSFYPSGLPLPAALSGQVSGGPITGFNVVNALITGPVFVLGSAALAAAVFRRLRAGSGWTALAGGAAALVAAGLYRPGVQLLHDGGIAPNAAAMSMAPGVLAALITAGGLRGWGPGSRWLRAVVLGIGVAGVFSVHPSVAATVGLSVVVFWIVEACTKRGREILRGQWPVLLAAGVVAALASATTLLGSASQATRTGTWSPDIPPGPFGDALSSNLKLTYGGYFDPHGIFSQLSAGVLALVGVLVVLALRRAWGVAAMWLFWLAIVVDFRVHPWSGIGSMVGSPFYKSYVRIQSHISLFIPVLAAIAVVFVAIGIIRLAGKPEKPAVFGWARRFAGPVSAASLAVVLAGYVGYAAIPYEHRNAEVIATRYAKPEFTRVNDDDKRAAKFVEEHIKPGERLMNSANDGSTYAYVEDRVPVVNVVTLGSALEPVTYELLRSFRDYPTDPKIRKTVLSLNIGYVYVDSAAPTMGAGPGSPNSWYTAPTFELAPGLQNLDGLPGLSVAFRSGTVTVYKLDRSVLAALPN
;
A
#
# COMPACT_ATOMS: atom_id res chain seq x y z
N MET A 1 20.32 19.44 15.85
CA MET A 1 21.07 18.19 15.56
C MET A 1 20.17 16.96 15.71
N VAL A 2 19.43 16.77 16.80
CA VAL A 2 18.49 15.66 16.99
C VAL A 2 17.42 15.59 15.88
N PHE A 3 16.81 16.70 15.49
CA PHE A 3 15.81 16.78 14.44
C PHE A 3 16.33 16.35 13.04
N ALA A 4 17.55 16.75 12.68
CA ALA A 4 18.15 16.37 11.40
C ALA A 4 18.57 14.87 11.36
N VAL A 5 18.88 14.29 12.51
CA VAL A 5 19.23 12.86 12.63
C VAL A 5 17.98 11.99 12.52
N SER A 6 16.87 12.35 13.16
CA SER A 6 15.60 11.61 13.07
C SER A 6 15.02 11.62 11.66
N LEU A 7 15.23 12.71 10.92
CA LEU A 7 14.73 12.87 9.54
C LEU A 7 15.20 11.77 8.59
N LEU A 8 16.46 11.34 8.70
CA LEU A 8 17.03 10.29 7.86
C LEU A 8 17.07 8.92 8.55
N LEU A 9 17.26 8.89 9.86
CA LEU A 9 17.43 7.65 10.61
C LEU A 9 16.17 6.78 10.56
N TYR A 10 14.99 7.37 10.74
CA TYR A 10 13.74 6.61 10.72
C TYR A 10 13.42 5.99 9.36
N PRO A 11 13.49 6.73 8.23
CA PRO A 11 13.37 6.11 6.91
C PRO A 11 14.43 5.05 6.63
N LEU A 12 15.69 5.21 7.09
CA LEU A 12 16.74 4.21 6.93
C LEU A 12 16.45 2.94 7.73
N ALA A 13 15.94 3.07 8.95
CA ALA A 13 15.51 1.94 9.77
C ALA A 13 14.35 1.19 9.11
N GLY A 14 13.32 1.90 8.66
CA GLY A 14 12.21 1.33 7.91
C GLY A 14 12.65 0.66 6.60
N LEU A 15 13.61 1.27 5.90
CA LEU A 15 14.20 0.69 4.70
C LEU A 15 14.94 -0.61 5.02
N ALA A 16 15.69 -0.68 6.11
CA ALA A 16 16.35 -1.91 6.55
C ALA A 16 15.31 -3.01 6.86
N VAL A 17 14.22 -2.67 7.54
CA VAL A 17 13.10 -3.58 7.80
C VAL A 17 12.51 -4.11 6.49
N LEU A 18 12.22 -3.24 5.52
CA LEU A 18 11.61 -3.67 4.25
C LEU A 18 12.59 -4.34 3.28
N ALA A 19 13.91 -4.15 3.44
CA ALA A 19 14.88 -4.64 2.47
C ALA A 19 15.65 -5.87 2.95
N VAL A 20 16.10 -5.92 4.19
CA VAL A 20 17.09 -6.92 4.63
C VAL A 20 16.58 -8.36 4.50
N PRO A 21 15.40 -8.74 5.02
CA PRO A 21 14.94 -10.13 4.92
C PRO A 21 14.74 -10.59 3.48
N GLY A 22 14.07 -9.75 2.68
CA GLY A 22 13.79 -10.09 1.28
C GLY A 22 15.06 -10.20 0.43
N LEU A 23 16.05 -9.34 0.64
CA LEU A 23 17.35 -9.44 -0.01
C LEU A 23 18.07 -10.72 0.37
N LEU A 24 18.13 -11.05 1.66
CA LEU A 24 18.82 -12.26 2.15
C LEU A 24 18.20 -13.53 1.56
N VAL A 25 16.87 -13.67 1.58
CA VAL A 25 16.18 -14.83 1.00
C VAL A 25 16.41 -14.90 -0.52
N GLN A 26 16.30 -13.79 -1.24
CA GLN A 26 16.54 -13.77 -2.69
C GLN A 26 17.98 -14.11 -3.04
N LEU A 27 18.95 -13.53 -2.33
CA LEU A 27 20.37 -13.80 -2.54
C LEU A 27 20.73 -15.25 -2.19
N ALA A 28 20.15 -15.83 -1.15
CA ALA A 28 20.27 -17.23 -0.78
C ALA A 28 19.70 -18.15 -1.87
N ALA A 29 18.61 -17.76 -2.52
CA ALA A 29 18.03 -18.44 -3.68
C ALA A 29 18.89 -18.33 -4.96
N GLY A 30 19.96 -17.56 -4.94
CA GLY A 30 20.80 -17.31 -6.10
C GLY A 30 20.28 -16.21 -7.04
N VAL A 31 19.27 -15.44 -6.64
CA VAL A 31 18.80 -14.30 -7.42
C VAL A 31 19.88 -13.23 -7.47
N ARG A 32 20.28 -12.84 -8.69
CA ARG A 32 21.25 -11.78 -8.97
C ARG A 32 20.71 -10.75 -9.95
N ASP A 33 19.52 -11.00 -10.48
CA ASP A 33 18.85 -10.09 -11.41
C ASP A 33 18.33 -8.86 -10.67
N LYS A 34 18.86 -7.69 -11.01
CA LYS A 34 18.51 -6.41 -10.39
C LYS A 34 17.00 -6.08 -10.52
N LEU A 35 16.37 -6.52 -11.62
CA LEU A 35 14.92 -6.34 -11.79
C LEU A 35 14.15 -7.09 -10.68
N TRP A 36 14.48 -8.35 -10.45
CA TRP A 36 13.82 -9.16 -9.42
C TRP A 36 14.15 -8.66 -8.02
N LEU A 37 15.40 -8.28 -7.77
CA LEU A 37 15.75 -7.68 -6.48
C LEU A 37 14.93 -6.40 -6.22
N ALA A 38 14.84 -5.49 -7.20
CA ALA A 38 14.01 -4.29 -7.06
C ALA A 38 12.52 -4.58 -6.90
N ALA A 39 12.02 -5.60 -7.64
CA ALA A 39 10.61 -5.95 -7.69
C ALA A 39 10.09 -6.63 -6.42
N LEU A 40 10.87 -7.54 -5.84
CA LEU A 40 10.39 -8.50 -4.84
C LEU A 40 10.98 -8.29 -3.44
N THR A 41 11.94 -7.41 -3.24
CA THR A 41 12.60 -7.28 -1.92
C THR A 41 11.59 -6.97 -0.82
N ALA A 42 10.79 -5.91 -0.93
CA ALA A 42 9.79 -5.59 0.08
C ALA A 42 8.66 -6.64 0.17
N PRO A 43 8.05 -7.11 -0.94
CA PRO A 43 7.09 -8.20 -0.89
C PRO A 43 7.60 -9.46 -0.18
N VAL A 44 8.83 -9.88 -0.44
CA VAL A 44 9.43 -11.08 0.20
C VAL A 44 9.71 -10.81 1.68
N SER A 45 10.19 -9.61 2.06
CA SER A 45 10.36 -9.25 3.47
C SER A 45 9.06 -9.37 4.25
N ILE A 46 7.96 -8.85 3.70
CA ILE A 46 6.64 -8.94 4.32
C ILE A 46 6.18 -10.41 4.41
N GLY A 47 6.42 -11.22 3.38
CA GLY A 47 6.15 -12.65 3.44
C GLY A 47 6.94 -13.37 4.53
N VAL A 48 8.22 -13.02 4.74
CA VAL A 48 9.05 -13.54 5.85
C VAL A 48 8.46 -13.12 7.21
N TYR A 49 8.00 -11.88 7.33
CA TYR A 49 7.35 -11.43 8.57
C TYR A 49 6.02 -12.13 8.82
N GLY A 50 5.29 -12.51 7.77
CA GLY A 50 4.12 -13.37 7.91
C GLY A 50 4.45 -14.70 8.61
N PHE A 51 5.57 -15.34 8.27
CA PHE A 51 6.04 -16.55 8.98
C PHE A 51 6.46 -16.24 10.43
N ALA A 52 7.12 -15.11 10.68
CA ALA A 52 7.47 -14.71 12.04
C ALA A 52 6.23 -14.40 12.88
N GLY A 53 5.21 -13.76 12.28
CA GLY A 53 3.91 -13.54 12.91
C GLY A 53 3.20 -14.85 13.27
N LEU A 54 3.18 -15.83 12.36
CA LEU A 54 2.64 -17.16 12.66
C LEU A 54 3.41 -17.84 13.80
N ALA A 55 4.74 -17.74 13.80
CA ALA A 55 5.58 -18.31 14.87
C ALA A 55 5.30 -17.70 16.24
N SER A 56 4.93 -16.42 16.32
CA SER A 56 4.54 -15.78 17.59
C SER A 56 3.24 -16.33 18.21
N GLY A 57 2.47 -17.10 17.46
CA GLY A 57 1.35 -17.87 17.99
C GLY A 57 1.74 -19.11 18.79
N ILE A 58 3.02 -19.48 18.78
CA ILE A 58 3.57 -20.57 19.60
C ILE A 58 3.83 -20.02 21.01
N PRO A 59 3.35 -20.68 22.08
CA PRO A 59 3.59 -20.21 23.44
C PRO A 59 5.09 -20.00 23.74
N GLY A 60 5.43 -18.88 24.33
CA GLY A 60 6.80 -18.50 24.67
C GLY A 60 7.57 -17.78 23.55
N LEU A 61 7.03 -17.66 22.34
CA LEU A 61 7.61 -16.83 21.30
C LEU A 61 6.88 -15.49 21.19
N SER A 62 7.66 -14.41 21.16
CA SER A 62 7.15 -13.04 21.03
C SER A 62 7.63 -12.42 19.72
N PHE A 63 6.72 -11.79 18.96
CA PHE A 63 7.05 -11.08 17.73
C PHE A 63 7.88 -9.83 18.05
N GLY A 64 8.97 -9.69 17.33
CA GLY A 64 9.89 -8.56 17.44
C GLY A 64 11.12 -8.79 16.56
N ILE A 65 12.08 -7.88 16.64
CA ILE A 65 13.30 -7.94 15.83
C ILE A 65 14.04 -9.29 16.00
N PRO A 66 14.20 -9.87 17.22
CA PRO A 66 14.91 -11.14 17.36
C PRO A 66 14.22 -12.30 16.62
N LEU A 67 12.90 -12.46 16.76
CA LEU A 67 12.15 -13.50 16.08
C LEU A 67 12.15 -13.30 14.56
N ALA A 68 11.94 -12.06 14.10
CA ALA A 68 11.98 -11.71 12.68
C ALA A 68 13.33 -12.04 12.04
N LEU A 69 14.45 -11.75 12.73
CA LEU A 69 15.80 -12.10 12.27
C LEU A 69 16.01 -13.62 12.29
N ALA A 70 15.60 -14.30 13.34
CA ALA A 70 15.72 -15.76 13.43
C ALA A 70 15.01 -16.47 12.28
N VAL A 71 13.75 -16.08 11.99
CA VAL A 71 12.98 -16.60 10.84
C VAL A 71 13.64 -16.25 9.52
N THR A 72 14.15 -15.02 9.37
CA THR A 72 14.89 -14.60 8.17
C THR A 72 16.11 -15.49 7.91
N VAL A 73 16.92 -15.71 8.94
CA VAL A 73 18.13 -16.55 8.85
C VAL A 73 17.74 -18.00 8.55
N LEU A 74 16.74 -18.55 9.23
CA LEU A 74 16.27 -19.92 9.01
C LEU A 74 15.78 -20.12 7.57
N LEU A 75 14.90 -19.25 7.07
CA LEU A 75 14.40 -19.35 5.69
C LEU A 75 15.52 -19.18 4.66
N SER A 76 16.43 -18.23 4.90
CA SER A 76 17.60 -18.04 4.04
C SER A 76 18.50 -19.27 4.03
N ALA A 77 18.75 -19.90 5.18
CA ALA A 77 19.54 -21.11 5.29
C ALA A 77 18.88 -22.30 4.57
N ILE A 78 17.56 -22.50 4.74
CA ILE A 78 16.79 -23.54 4.03
C ILE A 78 16.90 -23.34 2.51
N VAL A 79 16.62 -22.14 2.03
CA VAL A 79 16.66 -21.80 0.60
C VAL A 79 18.07 -21.96 0.05
N PHE A 80 19.09 -21.50 0.79
CA PHE A 80 20.51 -21.68 0.42
C PHE A 80 20.91 -23.16 0.37
N GLY A 81 20.51 -23.96 1.35
CA GLY A 81 20.75 -25.38 1.37
C GLY A 81 20.17 -26.09 0.14
N ILE A 82 18.90 -25.79 -0.21
CA ILE A 82 18.27 -26.31 -1.43
C ILE A 82 19.06 -25.86 -2.68
N ALA A 83 19.49 -24.60 -2.73
CA ALA A 83 20.29 -24.07 -3.83
C ALA A 83 21.63 -24.78 -3.95
N TRP A 84 22.28 -25.05 -2.81
CA TRP A 84 23.56 -25.74 -2.73
C TRP A 84 23.46 -27.20 -3.23
N PHE A 85 22.50 -27.97 -2.74
CA PHE A 85 22.29 -29.37 -3.16
C PHE A 85 21.89 -29.53 -4.63
N ARG A 86 21.37 -28.45 -5.24
CA ARG A 86 21.00 -28.42 -6.66
C ARG A 86 22.09 -27.88 -7.58
N ARG A 87 23.24 -27.44 -7.03
CA ARG A 87 24.40 -27.03 -7.84
C ARG A 87 24.91 -28.24 -8.67
N GLY A 88 25.09 -28.00 -9.97
CA GLY A 88 25.54 -29.03 -10.92
C GLY A 88 24.41 -29.76 -11.66
N ARG A 89 23.14 -29.57 -11.32
CA ARG A 89 22.04 -30.06 -12.17
C ARG A 89 21.81 -29.09 -13.32
N THR A 90 21.99 -29.59 -14.55
CA THR A 90 21.74 -28.80 -15.76
C THR A 90 20.24 -28.50 -15.87
N GLU A 91 19.88 -27.24 -15.76
CA GLU A 91 18.53 -26.79 -16.16
C GLU A 91 18.48 -26.55 -17.67
N PRO A 92 17.30 -26.74 -18.31
CA PRO A 92 17.14 -26.36 -19.71
C PRO A 92 17.61 -24.92 -19.91
N ALA A 93 18.47 -24.73 -20.93
CA ALA A 93 18.94 -23.41 -21.28
C ALA A 93 17.74 -22.46 -21.50
N PRO A 94 17.84 -21.19 -21.06
CA PRO A 94 16.84 -20.20 -21.39
C PRO A 94 16.62 -20.23 -22.90
N ILE A 95 15.34 -20.17 -23.34
CA ILE A 95 15.01 -20.14 -24.79
C ILE A 95 15.87 -19.06 -25.44
N GLU A 96 16.88 -19.48 -26.21
CA GLU A 96 17.70 -18.55 -26.98
C GLU A 96 16.81 -17.85 -28.00
N GLN A 97 16.78 -16.55 -27.92
CA GLN A 97 15.95 -15.76 -28.82
C GLN A 97 16.83 -15.22 -29.93
N PRO A 98 16.47 -15.44 -31.21
CA PRO A 98 17.22 -14.86 -32.31
C PRO A 98 17.33 -13.35 -32.17
N ASP A 99 18.43 -12.78 -32.59
CA ASP A 99 18.91 -11.42 -32.31
C ASP A 99 18.20 -10.32 -33.11
N THR A 100 16.89 -10.33 -33.16
CA THR A 100 16.07 -9.31 -33.81
C THR A 100 15.61 -8.23 -32.80
N SER A 101 16.55 -7.45 -32.30
CA SER A 101 16.20 -6.29 -31.46
C SER A 101 15.52 -5.23 -32.31
N LEU A 102 14.41 -4.68 -31.78
CA LEU A 102 13.73 -3.51 -32.40
C LEU A 102 14.54 -2.22 -32.23
N LEU A 103 15.49 -2.21 -31.32
CA LEU A 103 16.20 -1.04 -30.89
C LEU A 103 17.69 -1.18 -31.19
N PRO A 104 18.36 -0.14 -31.68
CA PRO A 104 19.79 -0.16 -31.92
C PRO A 104 20.54 -0.45 -30.62
N ALA A 105 21.58 -1.28 -30.68
CA ALA A 105 22.38 -1.59 -29.51
C ALA A 105 23.11 -0.35 -29.00
N LEU A 106 22.97 -0.04 -27.71
CA LEU A 106 23.83 0.96 -27.06
C LEU A 106 25.12 0.26 -26.61
N THR A 107 26.26 0.77 -27.01
CA THR A 107 27.57 0.21 -26.68
C THR A 107 28.52 1.28 -26.11
N GLY A 108 29.62 0.85 -25.49
CA GLY A 108 30.68 1.73 -24.99
C GLY A 108 30.12 2.83 -24.05
N ARG A 109 30.55 4.06 -24.29
CA ARG A 109 30.13 5.23 -23.47
C ARG A 109 28.61 5.44 -23.43
N TRP A 110 27.90 5.17 -24.51
CA TRP A 110 26.45 5.35 -24.58
C TRP A 110 25.70 4.38 -23.68
N LEU A 111 26.18 3.15 -23.56
CA LEU A 111 25.63 2.18 -22.62
C LEU A 111 25.84 2.62 -21.16
N LEU A 112 27.06 3.14 -20.88
CA LEU A 112 27.36 3.65 -19.53
C LEU A 112 26.50 4.87 -19.20
N THR A 113 26.41 5.85 -20.11
CA THR A 113 25.56 7.05 -19.95
C THR A 113 24.10 6.67 -19.73
N ALA A 114 23.55 5.71 -20.49
CA ALA A 114 22.19 5.23 -20.31
C ALA A 114 21.96 4.60 -18.92
N LYS A 115 22.92 3.82 -18.42
CA LYS A 115 22.83 3.22 -17.09
C LYS A 115 22.95 4.25 -15.98
N ILE A 116 23.86 5.23 -16.11
CA ILE A 116 23.99 6.34 -15.12
C ILE A 116 22.72 7.19 -15.14
N GLY A 117 22.26 7.60 -16.33
CA GLY A 117 21.01 8.35 -16.47
C GLY A 117 19.81 7.64 -15.85
N ALA A 118 19.68 6.33 -16.08
CA ALA A 118 18.65 5.52 -15.46
C ALA A 118 18.75 5.50 -13.92
N ALA A 119 19.98 5.38 -13.39
CA ALA A 119 20.19 5.42 -11.93
C ALA A 119 19.80 6.79 -11.35
N VAL A 120 20.18 7.89 -12.02
CA VAL A 120 19.79 9.25 -11.61
C VAL A 120 18.27 9.42 -11.62
N LEU A 121 17.58 8.92 -12.65
CA LEU A 121 16.11 8.98 -12.73
C LEU A 121 15.42 8.16 -11.62
N VAL A 122 15.94 6.97 -11.32
CA VAL A 122 15.40 6.14 -10.20
C VAL A 122 15.62 6.82 -8.87
N LEU A 123 16.82 7.32 -8.59
CA LEU A 123 17.14 8.02 -7.34
C LEU A 123 16.34 9.33 -7.21
N GLY A 124 16.22 10.09 -8.31
CA GLY A 124 15.38 11.28 -8.37
C GLY A 124 13.91 10.97 -8.13
N GLY A 125 13.39 9.88 -8.70
CA GLY A 125 12.03 9.42 -8.43
C GLY A 125 11.82 9.03 -6.96
N ILE A 126 12.77 8.31 -6.37
CA ILE A 126 12.72 7.98 -4.93
C ILE A 126 12.74 9.25 -4.08
N ALA A 127 13.63 10.21 -4.41
CA ALA A 127 13.73 11.46 -3.67
C ALA A 127 12.41 12.27 -3.74
N LEU A 128 11.81 12.42 -4.93
CA LEU A 128 10.51 13.08 -5.09
C LEU A 128 9.40 12.38 -4.31
N ALA A 129 9.35 11.05 -4.37
CA ALA A 129 8.36 10.27 -3.64
C ALA A 129 8.51 10.40 -2.12
N MET A 130 9.73 10.51 -1.59
CA MET A 130 9.96 10.75 -0.16
C MET A 130 9.71 12.20 0.23
N GLN A 131 10.01 13.16 -0.66
CA GLN A 131 9.78 14.57 -0.44
C GLN A 131 8.29 14.88 -0.26
N GLN A 132 7.40 14.29 -1.07
CA GLN A 132 5.95 14.49 -0.91
C GLN A 132 5.44 14.03 0.47
N TRP A 133 5.98 12.91 0.99
CA TRP A 133 5.63 12.42 2.31
C TRP A 133 6.16 13.31 3.41
N HIS A 134 7.43 13.66 3.34
CA HIS A 134 8.05 14.54 4.35
C HIS A 134 7.40 15.94 4.33
N GLY A 135 7.20 16.51 3.15
CA GLY A 135 6.55 17.82 3.00
C GLY A 135 5.11 17.84 3.51
N GLY A 136 4.37 16.74 3.29
CA GLY A 136 2.99 16.62 3.74
C GLY A 136 2.82 16.32 5.21
N LEU A 137 3.63 15.42 5.77
CA LEU A 137 3.56 15.05 7.20
C LEU A 137 4.19 16.11 8.10
N GLY A 138 5.24 16.81 7.66
CA GLY A 138 6.06 17.71 8.47
C GLY A 138 6.96 16.97 9.47
N SER A 139 6.47 15.93 10.12
CA SER A 139 7.22 15.05 11.04
C SER A 139 6.76 13.59 10.91
N TRP A 140 7.67 12.63 11.15
CA TRP A 140 7.33 11.20 11.07
C TRP A 140 6.43 10.72 12.21
N ASP A 141 6.36 11.43 13.32
CA ASP A 141 5.48 11.18 14.46
C ASP A 141 4.13 11.92 14.36
N THR A 142 3.84 12.57 13.22
CA THR A 142 2.54 13.19 12.98
C THR A 142 1.44 12.14 13.00
N TYR A 143 0.43 12.34 13.86
CA TYR A 143 -0.71 11.44 13.97
C TYR A 143 -1.59 11.51 12.73
N PRO A 144 -1.80 10.40 12.00
CA PRO A 144 -2.70 10.37 10.86
C PRO A 144 -4.16 10.52 11.31
N GLN A 145 -4.85 11.50 10.76
CA GLN A 145 -6.19 11.92 11.22
C GLN A 145 -7.35 11.15 10.55
N GLU A 146 -7.07 10.35 9.51
CA GLU A 146 -8.09 9.59 8.81
C GLU A 146 -8.61 8.40 9.64
N HIS A 147 -9.87 8.02 9.42
CA HIS A 147 -10.60 7.10 10.30
C HIS A 147 -10.05 5.66 10.30
N ASP A 148 -9.67 5.08 9.14
CA ASP A 148 -9.14 3.72 9.11
C ASP A 148 -7.71 3.64 9.66
N THR A 149 -6.99 4.76 9.74
CA THR A 149 -5.63 4.76 10.30
C THR A 149 -5.61 4.41 11.77
N ILE A 150 -6.68 4.70 12.50
CA ILE A 150 -6.80 4.43 13.94
C ILE A 150 -6.59 2.95 14.23
N ILE A 151 -7.38 2.06 13.59
CA ILE A 151 -7.26 0.62 13.83
C ILE A 151 -5.88 0.09 13.43
N HIS A 152 -5.28 0.63 12.37
CA HIS A 152 -3.94 0.21 11.95
C HIS A 152 -2.87 0.60 12.97
N MET A 153 -2.93 1.81 13.55
CA MET A 153 -2.01 2.25 14.60
C MET A 153 -2.22 1.45 15.89
N VAL A 154 -3.48 1.17 16.25
CA VAL A 154 -3.80 0.29 17.39
C VAL A 154 -3.20 -1.11 17.20
N LEU A 155 -3.28 -1.69 15.99
CA LEU A 155 -2.66 -2.98 15.70
C LEU A 155 -1.13 -2.94 15.80
N VAL A 156 -0.50 -1.88 15.30
CA VAL A 156 0.96 -1.69 15.43
C VAL A 156 1.36 -1.57 16.89
N ALA A 157 0.61 -0.78 17.69
CA ALA A 157 0.84 -0.64 19.12
C ALA A 157 0.66 -1.97 19.85
N TYR A 158 -0.43 -2.69 19.57
CA TYR A 158 -0.74 -3.99 20.16
C TYR A 158 0.36 -5.03 19.91
N ILE A 159 0.84 -5.13 18.65
CA ILE A 159 1.94 -6.04 18.31
C ILE A 159 3.22 -5.64 19.04
N SER A 160 3.53 -4.34 19.08
CA SER A 160 4.75 -3.82 19.72
C SER A 160 4.75 -4.06 21.23
N ASP A 161 3.59 -3.96 21.87
CA ASP A 161 3.42 -4.08 23.30
C ASP A 161 3.35 -5.53 23.76
N THR A 162 2.53 -6.34 23.07
CA THR A 162 2.25 -7.72 23.50
C THR A 162 3.14 -8.78 22.87
N GLY A 163 3.78 -8.46 21.73
CA GLY A 163 4.48 -9.43 20.89
C GLY A 163 3.57 -10.46 20.23
N ARG A 164 2.25 -10.31 20.30
CA ARG A 164 1.25 -11.18 19.66
C ARG A 164 0.98 -10.68 18.24
N ALA A 165 1.29 -11.48 17.24
CA ALA A 165 1.26 -11.06 15.85
C ALA A 165 0.68 -12.11 14.89
N ALA A 166 0.23 -13.25 15.42
CA ALA A 166 -0.46 -14.24 14.60
C ALA A 166 -1.80 -13.66 14.10
N PRO A 167 -2.24 -13.95 12.84
CA PRO A 167 -3.42 -13.32 12.26
C PRO A 167 -4.70 -13.44 13.09
N TRP A 168 -4.83 -14.50 13.88
CA TRP A 168 -5.96 -14.72 14.79
C TRP A 168 -5.86 -13.93 16.10
N ASP A 169 -4.71 -13.32 16.39
CA ASP A 169 -4.48 -12.50 17.59
C ASP A 169 -4.58 -10.99 17.32
N LEU A 170 -4.85 -10.58 16.09
CA LEU A 170 -4.65 -9.19 15.65
C LEU A 170 -5.90 -8.30 15.67
N LEU A 171 -6.94 -8.68 16.34
CA LEU A 171 -8.08 -7.78 16.54
C LEU A 171 -8.13 -7.35 18.00
N PRO A 172 -7.44 -6.26 18.40
CA PRO A 172 -7.27 -5.86 19.80
C PRO A 172 -8.58 -5.62 20.55
N ILE A 173 -9.65 -5.25 19.82
CA ILE A 173 -10.99 -5.07 20.42
C ILE A 173 -11.45 -6.33 21.12
N ASP A 174 -11.30 -7.50 20.47
CA ASP A 174 -11.72 -8.78 21.02
C ASP A 174 -10.88 -9.15 22.24
N VAL A 175 -9.57 -8.89 22.16
CA VAL A 175 -8.63 -9.15 23.27
C VAL A 175 -8.86 -8.20 24.45
N LEU A 176 -9.09 -6.91 24.19
CA LEU A 176 -9.28 -5.89 25.22
C LEU A 176 -10.62 -6.06 25.93
N THR A 177 -11.66 -6.52 25.24
CA THR A 177 -13.00 -6.75 25.82
C THR A 177 -13.20 -8.17 26.31
N GLY A 178 -12.29 -9.10 26.05
CA GLY A 178 -12.41 -10.51 26.38
C GLY A 178 -13.34 -11.29 25.46
N GLN A 179 -13.68 -10.74 24.29
CA GLN A 179 -14.48 -11.42 23.27
C GLN A 179 -13.59 -12.36 22.42
N PRO A 180 -14.18 -13.28 21.64
CA PRO A 180 -13.41 -14.12 20.73
C PRO A 180 -12.63 -13.30 19.70
N VAL A 181 -11.37 -13.66 19.47
CA VAL A 181 -10.50 -12.97 18.51
C VAL A 181 -10.93 -13.28 17.08
N SER A 182 -11.11 -12.24 16.27
CA SER A 182 -11.41 -12.35 14.86
C SER A 182 -10.13 -12.30 14.02
N PHE A 183 -10.25 -12.54 12.71
CA PHE A 183 -9.16 -12.48 11.77
C PHE A 183 -8.89 -11.04 11.31
N TYR A 184 -7.61 -10.66 11.19
CA TYR A 184 -7.15 -9.46 10.51
C TYR A 184 -5.87 -9.72 9.70
N PRO A 185 -5.72 -9.15 8.46
CA PRO A 185 -4.49 -9.28 7.67
C PRO A 185 -3.30 -8.61 8.35
N SER A 186 -2.21 -9.36 8.56
CA SER A 186 -1.06 -8.91 9.36
C SER A 186 0.05 -8.21 8.56
N GLY A 187 0.01 -8.26 7.22
CA GLY A 187 1.15 -7.89 6.39
C GLY A 187 1.64 -6.45 6.50
N LEU A 188 0.79 -5.47 6.82
CA LEU A 188 1.20 -4.08 7.03
C LEU A 188 1.62 -3.80 8.48
N PRO A 189 0.86 -4.19 9.51
CA PRO A 189 1.24 -3.87 10.89
C PRO A 189 2.55 -4.53 11.34
N LEU A 190 2.94 -5.69 10.79
CA LEU A 190 4.18 -6.36 11.19
C LEU A 190 5.45 -5.52 10.88
N PRO A 191 5.73 -5.10 9.63
CA PRO A 191 6.88 -4.24 9.36
C PRO A 191 6.76 -2.88 10.04
N ALA A 192 5.55 -2.33 10.22
CA ALA A 192 5.35 -1.08 10.93
C ALA A 192 5.73 -1.20 12.42
N ALA A 193 5.36 -2.30 13.08
CA ALA A 193 5.76 -2.56 14.47
C ALA A 193 7.28 -2.71 14.61
N LEU A 194 7.95 -3.46 13.71
CA LEU A 194 9.41 -3.59 13.70
C LEU A 194 10.10 -2.24 13.44
N SER A 195 9.57 -1.44 12.53
CA SER A 195 10.08 -0.09 12.27
C SER A 195 9.90 0.80 13.52
N GLY A 196 8.73 0.76 14.16
CA GLY A 196 8.45 1.50 15.39
C GLY A 196 9.37 1.17 16.55
N GLN A 197 9.79 -0.10 16.69
CA GLN A 197 10.75 -0.51 17.72
C GLN A 197 12.12 0.18 17.61
N VAL A 198 12.49 0.64 16.42
CA VAL A 198 13.79 1.34 16.18
C VAL A 198 13.63 2.81 15.83
N SER A 199 12.43 3.31 15.60
CA SER A 199 12.18 4.67 15.16
C SER A 199 11.30 5.50 16.11
N GLY A 200 11.12 5.06 17.34
CA GLY A 200 10.50 5.89 18.39
C GLY A 200 8.99 5.72 18.56
N GLY A 201 8.39 4.65 18.08
CA GLY A 201 7.01 4.33 18.44
C GLY A 201 6.10 3.91 17.27
N PRO A 202 4.86 3.50 17.58
CA PRO A 202 3.91 2.95 16.61
C PRO A 202 3.55 3.91 15.48
N ILE A 203 3.33 5.18 15.79
CA ILE A 203 2.95 6.21 14.81
C ILE A 203 4.08 6.43 13.81
N THR A 204 5.30 6.62 14.29
CA THR A 204 6.49 6.78 13.42
C THR A 204 6.70 5.55 12.55
N GLY A 205 6.63 4.34 13.13
CA GLY A 205 6.77 3.10 12.38
C GLY A 205 5.70 2.95 11.29
N PHE A 206 4.46 3.29 11.58
CA PHE A 206 3.36 3.26 10.63
C PHE A 206 3.58 4.25 9.47
N ASN A 207 3.89 5.51 9.76
CA ASN A 207 4.10 6.54 8.75
C ASN A 207 5.30 6.22 7.85
N VAL A 208 6.43 5.84 8.44
CA VAL A 208 7.65 5.49 7.70
C VAL A 208 7.43 4.32 6.75
N VAL A 209 6.80 3.24 7.22
CA VAL A 209 6.55 2.05 6.39
C VAL A 209 5.57 2.37 5.25
N ASN A 210 4.51 3.13 5.52
CA ASN A 210 3.58 3.56 4.47
C ASN A 210 4.27 4.44 3.43
N ALA A 211 5.06 5.43 3.85
CA ALA A 211 5.82 6.29 2.95
C ALA A 211 6.80 5.50 2.08
N LEU A 212 7.52 4.55 2.66
CA LEU A 212 8.48 3.72 1.93
C LEU A 212 7.80 2.77 0.93
N ILE A 213 6.66 2.19 1.29
CA ILE A 213 5.95 1.27 0.38
C ILE A 213 5.25 2.04 -0.74
N THR A 214 4.53 3.11 -0.43
CA THR A 214 3.81 3.90 -1.43
C THR A 214 4.69 4.82 -2.25
N GLY A 215 5.90 5.12 -1.79
CA GLY A 215 6.94 5.87 -2.50
C GLY A 215 8.00 4.95 -3.12
N PRO A 216 9.15 4.74 -2.48
CA PRO A 216 10.29 4.00 -3.04
C PRO A 216 9.95 2.62 -3.61
N VAL A 217 9.12 1.81 -2.92
CA VAL A 217 8.77 0.45 -3.39
C VAL A 217 7.89 0.53 -4.65
N PHE A 218 6.95 1.46 -4.73
CA PHE A 218 6.14 1.69 -5.92
C PHE A 218 6.98 2.17 -7.10
N VAL A 219 7.92 3.09 -6.86
CA VAL A 219 8.88 3.60 -7.85
C VAL A 219 9.74 2.46 -8.41
N LEU A 220 10.33 1.64 -7.53
CA LEU A 220 11.16 0.49 -7.93
C LEU A 220 10.35 -0.61 -8.62
N GLY A 221 9.14 -0.88 -8.14
CA GLY A 221 8.20 -1.83 -8.75
C GLY A 221 7.80 -1.43 -10.17
N SER A 222 7.50 -0.15 -10.38
CA SER A 222 7.16 0.43 -11.69
C SER A 222 8.35 0.40 -12.63
N ALA A 223 9.55 0.72 -12.15
CA ALA A 223 10.79 0.59 -12.90
C ALA A 223 11.06 -0.85 -13.34
N ALA A 224 10.83 -1.80 -12.42
CA ALA A 224 10.99 -3.23 -12.70
C ALA A 224 9.97 -3.72 -13.74
N LEU A 225 8.71 -3.28 -13.67
CA LEU A 225 7.68 -3.66 -14.64
C LEU A 225 8.02 -3.10 -16.04
N ALA A 226 8.46 -1.86 -16.15
CA ALA A 226 8.93 -1.30 -17.40
C ALA A 226 10.14 -2.06 -17.96
N ALA A 227 11.13 -2.36 -17.13
CA ALA A 227 12.28 -3.16 -17.51
C ALA A 227 11.88 -4.57 -17.98
N ALA A 228 10.91 -5.21 -17.32
CA ALA A 228 10.37 -6.51 -17.73
C ALA A 228 9.75 -6.46 -19.12
N VAL A 229 8.94 -5.44 -19.42
CA VAL A 229 8.33 -5.23 -20.73
C VAL A 229 9.40 -5.00 -21.81
N PHE A 230 10.40 -4.16 -21.54
CA PHE A 230 11.49 -3.88 -22.49
C PHE A 230 12.38 -5.11 -22.74
N ARG A 231 12.63 -5.97 -21.75
CA ARG A 231 13.29 -7.27 -21.97
C ARG A 231 12.46 -8.18 -22.88
N ARG A 232 11.13 -8.19 -22.74
CA ARG A 232 10.25 -8.93 -23.65
C ARG A 232 10.23 -8.36 -25.07
N LEU A 233 10.41 -7.05 -25.21
CA LEU A 233 10.65 -6.38 -26.50
C LEU A 233 12.05 -6.64 -27.09
N ARG A 234 12.92 -7.37 -26.37
CA ARG A 234 14.32 -7.62 -26.70
C ARG A 234 15.15 -6.33 -26.81
N ALA A 235 14.81 -5.34 -26.02
CA ALA A 235 15.62 -4.14 -25.87
C ALA A 235 16.95 -4.48 -25.20
N GLY A 236 18.04 -3.88 -25.71
CA GLY A 236 19.35 -3.97 -25.07
C GLY A 236 19.31 -3.39 -23.64
N SER A 237 20.32 -3.75 -22.82
CA SER A 237 20.36 -3.40 -21.40
C SER A 237 20.32 -1.89 -21.13
N GLY A 238 20.84 -1.06 -22.03
CA GLY A 238 20.79 0.40 -21.91
C GLY A 238 19.36 0.95 -22.05
N TRP A 239 18.61 0.50 -23.05
CA TRP A 239 17.21 0.90 -23.25
C TRP A 239 16.29 0.36 -22.15
N THR A 240 16.55 -0.86 -21.71
CA THR A 240 15.85 -1.45 -20.56
C THR A 240 16.05 -0.63 -19.29
N ALA A 241 17.28 -0.17 -19.04
CA ALA A 241 17.59 0.68 -17.90
C ALA A 241 16.90 2.05 -18.00
N LEU A 242 16.98 2.72 -19.18
CA LEU A 242 16.34 4.01 -19.41
C LEU A 242 14.82 3.95 -19.26
N ALA A 243 14.19 2.89 -19.76
CA ALA A 243 12.76 2.67 -19.57
C ALA A 243 12.39 2.51 -18.08
N GLY A 244 13.19 1.75 -17.32
CA GLY A 244 13.04 1.65 -15.89
C GLY A 244 13.17 3.00 -15.20
N GLY A 245 14.17 3.80 -15.55
CA GLY A 245 14.37 5.15 -15.01
C GLY A 245 13.22 6.11 -15.35
N ALA A 246 12.73 6.11 -16.58
CA ALA A 246 11.59 6.93 -16.99
C ALA A 246 10.31 6.52 -16.24
N ALA A 247 10.05 5.21 -16.09
CA ALA A 247 8.91 4.73 -15.32
C ALA A 247 9.01 5.11 -13.83
N ALA A 248 10.20 5.02 -13.23
CA ALA A 248 10.45 5.44 -11.86
C ALA A 248 10.09 6.92 -11.65
N LEU A 249 10.53 7.78 -12.55
CA LEU A 249 10.25 9.21 -12.48
C LEU A 249 8.75 9.52 -12.60
N VAL A 250 8.04 8.85 -13.52
CA VAL A 250 6.59 9.03 -13.68
C VAL A 250 5.83 8.50 -12.45
N ALA A 251 6.23 7.33 -11.91
CA ALA A 251 5.60 6.74 -10.74
C ALA A 251 5.67 7.65 -9.51
N ALA A 252 6.79 8.34 -9.33
CA ALA A 252 7.05 9.18 -8.15
C ALA A 252 6.01 10.28 -7.92
N GLY A 253 5.48 10.86 -9.01
CA GLY A 253 4.49 11.94 -8.93
C GLY A 253 3.04 11.47 -8.95
N LEU A 254 2.76 10.17 -9.10
CA LEU A 254 1.38 9.71 -9.21
C LEU A 254 0.63 9.83 -7.87
N TYR A 255 -0.58 10.38 -7.94
CA TYR A 255 -1.49 10.49 -6.81
C TYR A 255 -2.00 9.11 -6.35
N ARG A 256 -2.25 8.20 -7.32
CA ARG A 256 -2.71 6.82 -7.07
C ARG A 256 -1.58 5.82 -7.32
N PRO A 257 -1.59 4.70 -6.59
CA PRO A 257 -2.54 4.27 -5.57
C PRO A 257 -2.26 4.84 -4.18
N GLY A 258 -1.03 5.32 -3.91
CA GLY A 258 -0.55 5.60 -2.56
C GLY A 258 -1.29 6.74 -1.87
N VAL A 259 -1.10 7.97 -2.34
CA VAL A 259 -1.58 9.18 -1.65
C VAL A 259 -3.10 9.23 -1.57
N GLN A 260 -3.82 8.90 -2.65
CA GLN A 260 -5.26 8.95 -2.62
C GLN A 260 -5.88 7.99 -1.61
N LEU A 261 -5.46 6.72 -1.60
CA LEU A 261 -6.07 5.74 -0.71
C LEU A 261 -5.79 6.06 0.77
N LEU A 262 -4.65 6.68 1.07
CA LEU A 262 -4.33 7.14 2.43
C LEU A 262 -5.09 8.40 2.81
N HIS A 263 -5.28 9.32 1.87
CA HIS A 263 -6.02 10.56 2.04
C HIS A 263 -7.54 10.34 2.11
N ASP A 264 -8.09 9.51 1.23
CA ASP A 264 -9.53 9.23 1.17
C ASP A 264 -9.88 8.03 2.08
N GLY A 265 -9.76 8.24 3.39
CA GLY A 265 -10.21 7.30 4.40
C GLY A 265 -9.11 6.56 5.20
N GLY A 266 -7.84 6.74 4.89
CA GLY A 266 -6.75 6.05 5.61
C GLY A 266 -6.60 4.57 5.23
N ILE A 267 -6.92 4.21 3.99
CA ILE A 267 -6.99 2.82 3.48
C ILE A 267 -5.57 2.28 3.26
N ALA A 268 -4.74 2.30 4.32
CA ALA A 268 -3.32 2.02 4.28
C ALA A 268 -2.94 0.62 3.74
N PRO A 269 -3.56 -0.50 4.17
CA PRO A 269 -3.18 -1.80 3.64
C PRO A 269 -3.44 -1.95 2.13
N ASN A 270 -4.54 -1.37 1.63
CA ASN A 270 -4.83 -1.43 0.19
C ASN A 270 -3.84 -0.56 -0.61
N ALA A 271 -3.52 0.66 -0.12
CA ALA A 271 -2.51 1.52 -0.71
C ALA A 271 -1.15 0.81 -0.81
N ALA A 272 -0.71 0.18 0.29
CA ALA A 272 0.55 -0.54 0.37
C ALA A 272 0.58 -1.75 -0.57
N ALA A 273 -0.44 -2.60 -0.56
CA ALA A 273 -0.50 -3.78 -1.41
C ALA A 273 -0.55 -3.41 -2.90
N MET A 274 -1.36 -2.41 -3.28
CA MET A 274 -1.44 -1.89 -4.65
C MET A 274 -0.10 -1.31 -5.12
N SER A 275 0.62 -0.61 -4.24
CA SER A 275 1.94 -0.04 -4.55
C SER A 275 3.01 -1.10 -4.81
N MET A 276 2.87 -2.29 -4.25
CA MET A 276 3.76 -3.44 -4.50
C MET A 276 3.38 -4.25 -5.75
N ALA A 277 2.15 -4.11 -6.25
CA ALA A 277 1.64 -4.90 -7.37
C ALA A 277 2.48 -4.80 -8.66
N PRO A 278 2.98 -3.63 -9.11
CA PRO A 278 3.82 -3.55 -10.30
C PRO A 278 5.09 -4.40 -10.20
N GLY A 279 5.74 -4.45 -9.03
CA GLY A 279 6.91 -5.29 -8.80
C GLY A 279 6.58 -6.78 -8.94
N VAL A 280 5.52 -7.24 -8.27
CA VAL A 280 5.06 -8.63 -8.36
C VAL A 280 4.67 -9.00 -9.80
N LEU A 281 3.98 -8.11 -10.52
CA LEU A 281 3.64 -8.31 -11.94
C LEU A 281 4.91 -8.42 -12.80
N ALA A 282 5.93 -7.59 -12.56
CA ALA A 282 7.21 -7.68 -13.26
C ALA A 282 7.87 -9.06 -13.09
N ALA A 283 7.84 -9.60 -11.88
CA ALA A 283 8.37 -10.92 -11.59
C ALA A 283 7.53 -12.05 -12.23
N LEU A 284 6.20 -11.96 -12.16
CA LEU A 284 5.28 -12.95 -12.75
C LEU A 284 5.41 -13.03 -14.27
N ILE A 285 5.50 -11.91 -14.98
CA ILE A 285 5.66 -11.93 -16.44
C ILE A 285 7.05 -12.35 -16.91
N THR A 286 8.04 -12.43 -16.00
CA THR A 286 9.42 -12.83 -16.29
C THR A 286 9.85 -14.14 -15.60
N ALA A 287 8.92 -14.87 -15.00
CA ALA A 287 9.19 -16.04 -14.15
C ALA A 287 9.96 -17.20 -14.84
N GLY A 288 9.84 -17.37 -16.15
CA GLY A 288 10.36 -18.51 -16.92
C GLY A 288 11.85 -18.55 -17.18
N GLY A 289 12.59 -17.54 -16.76
CA GLY A 289 14.03 -17.50 -16.93
C GLY A 289 14.48 -16.29 -17.74
N LEU A 290 15.33 -15.52 -17.12
CA LEU A 290 16.06 -14.41 -17.70
C LEU A 290 17.54 -14.78 -17.68
N ARG A 291 18.29 -14.36 -18.70
CA ARG A 291 19.77 -14.43 -18.66
C ARG A 291 20.24 -13.69 -17.39
N GLY A 292 21.16 -14.31 -16.64
CA GLY A 292 21.74 -13.69 -15.46
C GLY A 292 21.23 -14.21 -14.11
N TRP A 293 20.27 -15.15 -14.10
CA TRP A 293 20.08 -15.98 -12.92
C TRP A 293 21.32 -16.85 -12.75
N GLY A 294 21.96 -16.80 -11.59
CA GLY A 294 22.96 -17.78 -11.22
C GLY A 294 22.41 -19.21 -11.37
N PRO A 295 23.16 -20.25 -11.10
CA PRO A 295 22.75 -21.66 -11.26
C PRO A 295 21.56 -22.08 -10.39
N GLY A 296 20.72 -21.13 -9.97
CA GLY A 296 19.52 -21.34 -9.18
C GLY A 296 18.41 -21.99 -9.98
N SER A 297 17.86 -23.04 -9.40
CA SER A 297 16.74 -23.80 -9.92
C SER A 297 15.53 -22.92 -10.20
N ARG A 298 14.82 -23.18 -11.31
CA ARG A 298 13.50 -22.60 -11.61
C ARG A 298 12.50 -22.72 -10.44
N TRP A 299 12.66 -23.75 -9.60
CA TRP A 299 11.85 -24.00 -8.42
C TRP A 299 12.16 -23.03 -7.27
N LEU A 300 13.41 -22.58 -7.13
CA LEU A 300 13.77 -21.53 -6.17
C LEU A 300 13.18 -20.17 -6.59
N ARG A 301 13.09 -19.91 -7.91
CA ARG A 301 12.35 -18.76 -8.42
C ARG A 301 10.88 -18.82 -8.01
N ALA A 302 10.25 -20.00 -8.15
CA ALA A 302 8.88 -20.21 -7.73
C ALA A 302 8.69 -19.96 -6.23
N VAL A 303 9.63 -20.42 -5.37
CA VAL A 303 9.58 -20.19 -3.93
C VAL A 303 9.67 -18.71 -3.60
N VAL A 304 10.68 -18.00 -4.13
CA VAL A 304 10.85 -16.55 -3.90
C VAL A 304 9.63 -15.76 -4.38
N LEU A 305 9.15 -16.07 -5.58
CA LEU A 305 7.98 -15.43 -6.15
C LEU A 305 6.71 -15.71 -5.32
N GLY A 306 6.53 -16.96 -4.88
CA GLY A 306 5.41 -17.37 -4.05
C GLY A 306 5.40 -16.67 -2.69
N ILE A 307 6.55 -16.56 -2.02
CA ILE A 307 6.68 -15.80 -0.76
C ILE A 307 6.36 -14.31 -1.00
N GLY A 308 6.85 -13.72 -2.10
CA GLY A 308 6.56 -12.33 -2.44
C GLY A 308 5.07 -12.08 -2.73
N VAL A 309 4.41 -12.97 -3.46
CA VAL A 309 2.95 -12.93 -3.70
C VAL A 309 2.19 -13.06 -2.38
N ALA A 310 2.59 -14.01 -1.51
CA ALA A 310 1.99 -14.18 -0.18
C ALA A 310 2.15 -12.93 0.68
N GLY A 311 3.32 -12.27 0.61
CA GLY A 311 3.57 -11.01 1.30
C GLY A 311 2.58 -9.93 0.91
N VAL A 312 2.38 -9.69 -0.40
CA VAL A 312 1.38 -8.71 -0.88
C VAL A 312 -0.04 -9.10 -0.47
N PHE A 313 -0.37 -10.38 -0.59
CA PHE A 313 -1.69 -10.90 -0.22
C PHE A 313 -1.96 -10.73 1.29
N SER A 314 -0.94 -10.94 2.13
CA SER A 314 -1.07 -10.76 3.59
C SER A 314 -1.28 -9.29 4.00
N VAL A 315 -0.87 -8.33 3.15
CA VAL A 315 -1.13 -6.90 3.37
C VAL A 315 -2.59 -6.56 3.08
N HIS A 316 -3.09 -6.96 1.89
CA HIS A 316 -4.50 -6.76 1.55
C HIS A 316 -4.98 -7.83 0.55
N PRO A 317 -5.90 -8.73 0.95
CA PRO A 317 -6.32 -9.87 0.14
C PRO A 317 -6.91 -9.49 -1.23
N SER A 318 -7.60 -8.37 -1.36
CA SER A 318 -8.20 -7.95 -2.64
C SER A 318 -7.16 -7.75 -3.76
N VAL A 319 -5.92 -7.42 -3.42
CA VAL A 319 -4.85 -7.20 -4.41
C VAL A 319 -4.43 -8.51 -5.09
N ALA A 320 -4.76 -9.67 -4.51
CA ALA A 320 -4.64 -10.95 -5.22
C ALA A 320 -5.53 -10.97 -6.49
N ALA A 321 -6.74 -10.40 -6.42
CA ALA A 321 -7.60 -10.25 -7.61
C ALA A 321 -6.96 -9.28 -8.63
N THR A 322 -6.37 -8.16 -8.18
CA THR A 322 -5.62 -7.22 -9.04
C THR A 322 -4.53 -7.93 -9.83
N VAL A 323 -3.65 -8.63 -9.10
CA VAL A 323 -2.49 -9.33 -9.69
C VAL A 323 -2.96 -10.50 -10.56
N GLY A 324 -3.90 -11.31 -10.06
CA GLY A 324 -4.43 -12.47 -10.76
C GLY A 324 -5.09 -12.11 -12.10
N LEU A 325 -6.04 -11.17 -12.09
CA LEU A 325 -6.72 -10.71 -13.30
C LEU A 325 -5.76 -10.07 -14.29
N SER A 326 -4.83 -9.23 -13.80
CA SER A 326 -3.82 -8.61 -14.67
C SER A 326 -2.93 -9.65 -15.36
N VAL A 327 -2.46 -10.66 -14.63
CA VAL A 327 -1.65 -11.76 -15.19
C VAL A 327 -2.45 -12.60 -16.20
N VAL A 328 -3.71 -12.90 -15.90
CA VAL A 328 -4.59 -13.64 -16.82
C VAL A 328 -4.78 -12.84 -18.10
N VAL A 329 -5.15 -11.57 -18.04
CA VAL A 329 -5.31 -10.70 -19.21
C VAL A 329 -4.00 -10.62 -20.01
N PHE A 330 -2.87 -10.43 -19.33
CA PHE A 330 -1.56 -10.40 -19.98
C PHE A 330 -1.30 -11.69 -20.78
N TRP A 331 -1.48 -12.85 -20.17
CA TRP A 331 -1.17 -14.12 -20.80
C TRP A 331 -2.18 -14.55 -21.86
N ILE A 332 -3.47 -14.19 -21.72
CA ILE A 332 -4.46 -14.41 -22.79
C ILE A 332 -4.01 -13.69 -24.06
N VAL A 333 -3.65 -12.41 -23.95
CA VAL A 333 -3.23 -11.61 -25.10
C VAL A 333 -1.90 -12.08 -25.70
N GLU A 334 -0.90 -12.38 -24.86
CA GLU A 334 0.39 -12.91 -25.32
C GLU A 334 0.23 -14.28 -26.00
N ALA A 335 -0.66 -15.15 -25.49
CA ALA A 335 -0.95 -16.47 -26.06
C ALA A 335 -1.62 -16.43 -27.44
N CYS A 336 -2.15 -15.28 -27.87
CA CYS A 336 -2.61 -15.11 -29.26
C CYS A 336 -1.46 -15.20 -30.27
N THR A 337 -0.22 -15.02 -29.82
CA THR A 337 0.98 -15.16 -30.69
C THR A 337 1.65 -16.53 -30.49
N LYS A 338 2.26 -17.07 -31.56
CA LYS A 338 3.04 -18.33 -31.48
C LYS A 338 4.12 -18.23 -30.41
N ARG A 339 4.88 -17.11 -30.42
CA ARG A 339 5.95 -16.83 -29.47
C ARG A 339 5.45 -16.74 -28.03
N GLY A 340 4.33 -16.03 -27.79
CA GLY A 340 3.74 -15.92 -26.44
C GLY A 340 3.33 -17.29 -25.89
N ARG A 341 2.77 -18.17 -26.71
CA ARG A 341 2.45 -19.55 -26.32
C ARG A 341 3.70 -20.37 -25.95
N GLU A 342 4.79 -20.24 -26.71
CA GLU A 342 6.06 -20.91 -26.43
C GLU A 342 6.64 -20.43 -25.08
N ILE A 343 6.62 -19.13 -24.83
CA ILE A 343 7.08 -18.57 -23.57
C ILE A 343 6.18 -19.03 -22.42
N LEU A 344 4.87 -18.98 -22.57
CA LEU A 344 3.92 -19.43 -21.54
C LEU A 344 4.11 -20.91 -21.18
N ARG A 345 4.32 -21.79 -22.20
CA ARG A 345 4.62 -23.20 -21.97
C ARG A 345 5.88 -23.42 -21.13
N GLY A 346 6.90 -22.57 -21.28
CA GLY A 346 8.11 -22.60 -20.44
C GLY A 346 7.90 -22.04 -19.05
N GLN A 347 6.96 -21.11 -18.88
CA GLN A 347 6.78 -20.39 -17.61
C GLN A 347 5.69 -20.99 -16.71
N TRP A 348 4.64 -21.59 -17.27
CA TRP A 348 3.49 -22.04 -16.49
C TRP A 348 3.81 -22.96 -15.30
N PRO A 349 4.83 -23.87 -15.36
CA PRO A 349 5.13 -24.70 -14.19
C PRO A 349 5.69 -23.89 -13.00
N VAL A 350 6.47 -22.83 -13.31
CA VAL A 350 7.00 -21.90 -12.31
C VAL A 350 5.89 -21.05 -11.72
N LEU A 351 4.98 -20.57 -12.57
CA LEU A 351 3.82 -19.79 -12.12
C LEU A 351 2.89 -20.62 -11.24
N LEU A 352 2.60 -21.87 -11.63
CA LEU A 352 1.78 -22.77 -10.83
C LEU A 352 2.46 -23.08 -9.47
N ALA A 353 3.74 -23.41 -9.48
CA ALA A 353 4.48 -23.67 -8.26
C ALA A 353 4.55 -22.45 -7.34
N ALA A 354 4.73 -21.26 -7.91
CA ALA A 354 4.68 -20.00 -7.16
C ALA A 354 3.29 -19.77 -6.55
N GLY A 355 2.23 -20.07 -7.30
CA GLY A 355 0.85 -20.00 -6.81
C GLY A 355 0.60 -20.97 -5.63
N VAL A 356 1.11 -22.19 -5.72
CA VAL A 356 1.01 -23.16 -4.61
C VAL A 356 1.78 -22.67 -3.38
N VAL A 357 3.01 -22.19 -3.56
CA VAL A 357 3.80 -21.63 -2.44
C VAL A 357 3.09 -20.43 -1.84
N ALA A 358 2.54 -19.54 -2.67
CA ALA A 358 1.77 -18.38 -2.18
C ALA A 358 0.54 -18.80 -1.38
N ALA A 359 -0.23 -19.76 -1.88
CA ALA A 359 -1.41 -20.27 -1.20
C ALA A 359 -1.07 -20.91 0.16
N LEU A 360 0.01 -21.72 0.22
CA LEU A 360 0.47 -22.32 1.48
C LEU A 360 1.01 -21.27 2.46
N ALA A 361 1.82 -20.33 1.97
CA ALA A 361 2.41 -19.29 2.81
C ALA A 361 1.37 -18.28 3.35
N SER A 362 0.24 -18.12 2.67
CA SER A 362 -0.86 -17.25 3.07
C SER A 362 -2.14 -17.99 3.46
N ALA A 363 -2.05 -19.27 3.81
CA ALA A 363 -3.22 -20.12 4.09
C ALA A 363 -4.14 -19.52 5.17
N THR A 364 -3.58 -19.00 6.26
CA THR A 364 -4.35 -18.35 7.32
C THR A 364 -5.07 -17.09 6.84
N THR A 365 -4.41 -16.28 6.00
CA THR A 365 -5.00 -15.10 5.38
C THR A 365 -6.11 -15.48 4.39
N LEU A 366 -5.93 -16.57 3.62
CA LEU A 366 -6.95 -17.09 2.71
C LEU A 366 -8.20 -17.55 3.46
N LEU A 367 -8.02 -18.37 4.50
CA LEU A 367 -9.13 -18.88 5.31
C LEU A 367 -9.87 -17.74 6.03
N GLY A 368 -9.15 -16.81 6.63
CA GLY A 368 -9.74 -15.65 7.30
C GLY A 368 -10.46 -14.72 6.31
N SER A 369 -9.89 -14.49 5.12
CA SER A 369 -10.54 -13.67 4.10
C SER A 369 -11.79 -14.33 3.52
N ALA A 370 -11.79 -15.66 3.37
CA ALA A 370 -12.97 -16.41 2.92
C ALA A 370 -14.14 -16.26 3.89
N SER A 371 -13.88 -16.24 5.20
CA SER A 371 -14.93 -16.03 6.21
C SER A 371 -15.55 -14.61 6.15
N GLN A 372 -14.84 -13.63 5.58
CA GLN A 372 -15.32 -12.26 5.43
C GLN A 372 -15.84 -11.92 4.02
N ALA A 373 -15.73 -12.84 3.07
CA ALA A 373 -16.06 -12.59 1.66
C ALA A 373 -17.54 -12.22 1.45
N THR A 374 -18.47 -12.85 2.17
CA THR A 374 -19.89 -12.51 2.16
C THR A 374 -20.13 -11.08 2.61
N ARG A 375 -19.45 -10.64 3.66
CA ARG A 375 -19.57 -9.27 4.19
C ARG A 375 -19.08 -8.23 3.19
N THR A 376 -17.92 -8.44 2.55
CA THR A 376 -17.41 -7.50 1.55
C THR A 376 -18.29 -7.42 0.31
N GLY A 377 -18.94 -8.50 -0.08
CA GLY A 377 -19.87 -8.55 -1.22
C GLY A 377 -21.17 -7.78 -1.01
N THR A 378 -21.59 -7.56 0.23
CA THR A 378 -22.85 -6.86 0.57
C THR A 378 -22.71 -5.33 0.63
N TRP A 379 -21.51 -4.78 0.54
CA TRP A 379 -21.31 -3.34 0.55
C TRP A 379 -21.97 -2.68 -0.66
N SER A 380 -22.62 -1.56 -0.41
CA SER A 380 -23.15 -0.70 -1.47
C SER A 380 -22.01 0.06 -2.15
N PRO A 381 -22.13 0.35 -3.46
CA PRO A 381 -21.20 1.26 -4.13
C PRO A 381 -21.13 2.61 -3.44
N ASP A 382 -19.92 3.15 -3.30
CA ASP A 382 -19.64 4.42 -2.64
C ASP A 382 -19.82 5.65 -3.56
N ILE A 383 -20.21 5.41 -4.81
CA ILE A 383 -20.40 6.47 -5.81
C ILE A 383 -21.71 6.25 -6.59
N PRO A 384 -22.47 7.31 -6.89
CA PRO A 384 -23.67 7.20 -7.74
C PRO A 384 -23.29 6.95 -9.21
N PRO A 385 -24.22 6.44 -10.04
CA PRO A 385 -24.03 6.33 -11.47
C PRO A 385 -23.65 7.66 -12.12
N GLY A 386 -22.78 7.63 -13.12
CA GLY A 386 -22.35 8.82 -13.86
C GLY A 386 -22.28 8.60 -15.36
N PRO A 387 -22.22 9.68 -16.15
CA PRO A 387 -22.14 9.61 -17.60
C PRO A 387 -20.85 8.91 -18.06
N PHE A 388 -20.94 8.11 -19.14
CA PHE A 388 -19.80 7.41 -19.73
C PHE A 388 -18.65 8.37 -20.12
N GLY A 389 -18.99 9.51 -20.74
CA GLY A 389 -18.00 10.49 -21.18
C GLY A 389 -17.18 11.07 -20.02
N ASP A 390 -17.84 11.37 -18.90
CA ASP A 390 -17.18 11.90 -17.70
C ASP A 390 -16.32 10.81 -17.03
N ALA A 391 -16.86 9.60 -16.93
CA ALA A 391 -16.12 8.45 -16.41
C ALA A 391 -14.85 8.17 -17.21
N LEU A 392 -14.94 8.15 -18.53
CA LEU A 392 -13.78 7.95 -19.39
C LEU A 392 -12.80 9.13 -19.32
N SER A 393 -13.28 10.36 -19.46
CA SER A 393 -12.47 11.58 -19.46
C SER A 393 -11.69 11.74 -18.16
N SER A 394 -12.35 11.61 -17.01
CA SER A 394 -11.70 11.76 -15.69
C SER A 394 -10.59 10.73 -15.48
N ASN A 395 -10.81 9.50 -15.93
CA ASN A 395 -9.81 8.43 -15.77
C ASN A 395 -8.65 8.55 -16.76
N LEU A 396 -8.88 9.03 -17.97
CA LEU A 396 -7.81 9.32 -18.94
C LEU A 396 -6.97 10.54 -18.53
N LYS A 397 -7.60 11.58 -17.97
CA LYS A 397 -6.91 12.75 -17.44
C LYS A 397 -6.24 12.50 -16.09
N LEU A 398 -6.53 11.38 -15.43
CA LEU A 398 -6.09 11.08 -14.07
C LEU A 398 -6.46 12.20 -13.10
N THR A 399 -7.75 12.60 -13.08
CA THR A 399 -8.24 13.64 -12.16
C THR A 399 -8.02 13.22 -10.72
N TYR A 400 -7.72 14.17 -9.84
CA TYR A 400 -7.51 13.88 -8.41
C TYR A 400 -8.79 13.30 -7.79
N GLY A 401 -9.88 14.04 -7.79
CA GLY A 401 -11.15 13.58 -7.24
C GLY A 401 -11.11 13.39 -5.71
N GLY A 402 -12.15 12.72 -5.20
CA GLY A 402 -12.28 12.46 -3.77
C GLY A 402 -12.50 13.72 -2.93
N TYR A 403 -12.10 13.68 -1.68
CA TYR A 403 -12.27 14.82 -0.75
C TYR A 403 -11.42 16.04 -1.10
N PHE A 404 -10.23 15.80 -1.66
CA PHE A 404 -9.33 16.89 -2.00
C PHE A 404 -9.80 17.72 -3.20
N ASP A 405 -10.41 17.06 -4.17
CA ASP A 405 -10.82 17.69 -5.42
C ASP A 405 -12.24 17.20 -5.84
N PRO A 406 -13.28 17.54 -5.06
CA PRO A 406 -14.63 17.03 -5.31
C PRO A 406 -15.20 17.47 -6.66
N HIS A 407 -14.66 18.53 -7.25
CA HIS A 407 -15.08 19.06 -8.55
C HIS A 407 -14.22 18.58 -9.72
N GLY A 408 -13.16 17.80 -9.48
CA GLY A 408 -12.28 17.28 -10.53
C GLY A 408 -11.50 18.34 -11.29
N ILE A 409 -11.11 19.42 -10.62
CA ILE A 409 -10.39 20.56 -11.20
C ILE A 409 -8.95 20.17 -11.55
N PHE A 410 -8.34 19.40 -10.67
CA PHE A 410 -6.93 19.01 -10.80
C PHE A 410 -6.78 17.66 -11.50
N SER A 411 -5.73 17.54 -12.30
CA SER A 411 -5.45 16.31 -13.02
C SER A 411 -3.95 16.08 -13.25
N GLN A 412 -3.60 14.82 -13.48
CA GLN A 412 -2.25 14.41 -13.88
C GLN A 412 -2.20 14.17 -15.41
N LEU A 413 -2.78 15.10 -16.17
CA LEU A 413 -2.99 15.01 -17.61
C LEU A 413 -1.69 14.62 -18.38
N SER A 414 -0.53 15.16 -18.01
CA SER A 414 0.73 14.84 -18.67
C SER A 414 1.08 13.36 -18.60
N ALA A 415 0.85 12.72 -17.44
CA ALA A 415 1.07 11.28 -17.28
C ALA A 415 0.04 10.47 -18.08
N GLY A 416 -1.23 10.91 -18.09
CA GLY A 416 -2.29 10.31 -18.90
C GLY A 416 -2.01 10.38 -20.40
N VAL A 417 -1.58 11.55 -20.90
CA VAL A 417 -1.20 11.72 -22.32
C VAL A 417 -0.01 10.85 -22.70
N LEU A 418 1.04 10.80 -21.86
CA LEU A 418 2.18 9.90 -22.11
C LEU A 418 1.74 8.43 -22.16
N ALA A 419 0.84 8.00 -21.30
CA ALA A 419 0.33 6.64 -21.32
C ALA A 419 -0.47 6.34 -22.60
N LEU A 420 -1.33 7.27 -23.06
CA LEU A 420 -2.06 7.13 -24.32
C LEU A 420 -1.11 7.04 -25.52
N VAL A 421 -0.08 7.91 -25.56
CA VAL A 421 0.97 7.82 -26.61
C VAL A 421 1.67 6.45 -26.52
N GLY A 422 1.95 5.95 -25.30
CA GLY A 422 2.51 4.62 -25.12
C GLY A 422 1.62 3.50 -25.68
N VAL A 423 0.31 3.57 -25.49
CA VAL A 423 -0.64 2.64 -26.12
C VAL A 423 -0.58 2.73 -27.63
N LEU A 424 -0.59 3.93 -28.22
CA LEU A 424 -0.47 4.11 -29.66
C LEU A 424 0.85 3.53 -30.21
N VAL A 425 1.95 3.70 -29.47
CA VAL A 425 3.25 3.08 -29.83
C VAL A 425 3.14 1.55 -29.79
N VAL A 426 2.53 0.96 -28.77
CA VAL A 426 2.29 -0.50 -28.66
C VAL A 426 1.50 -1.00 -29.87
N LEU A 427 0.42 -0.29 -30.24
CA LEU A 427 -0.41 -0.60 -31.40
C LEU A 427 0.39 -0.55 -32.71
N ALA A 428 1.17 0.52 -32.91
CA ALA A 428 2.01 0.70 -34.10
C ALA A 428 3.11 -0.36 -34.23
N LEU A 429 3.73 -0.74 -33.10
CA LEU A 429 4.78 -1.75 -33.06
C LEU A 429 4.24 -3.18 -33.19
N ARG A 430 2.94 -3.38 -32.95
CA ARG A 430 2.29 -4.69 -32.86
C ARG A 430 3.01 -5.64 -31.89
N ARG A 431 3.55 -5.09 -30.78
CA ARG A 431 4.28 -5.81 -29.72
C ARG A 431 3.98 -5.22 -28.37
N ALA A 432 4.25 -5.98 -27.29
CA ALA A 432 3.94 -5.62 -25.90
C ALA A 432 2.43 -5.40 -25.64
N TRP A 433 1.58 -6.09 -26.39
CA TRP A 433 0.13 -5.99 -26.26
C TRP A 433 -0.37 -6.25 -24.84
N GLY A 434 0.31 -7.17 -24.14
CA GLY A 434 -0.11 -7.59 -22.79
C GLY A 434 -0.18 -6.44 -21.80
N VAL A 435 0.76 -5.47 -21.82
CA VAL A 435 0.71 -4.33 -20.89
C VAL A 435 -0.39 -3.33 -21.24
N ALA A 436 -0.60 -3.07 -22.53
CA ALA A 436 -1.69 -2.22 -22.99
C ALA A 436 -3.06 -2.86 -22.66
N ALA A 437 -3.16 -4.17 -22.83
CA ALA A 437 -4.37 -4.92 -22.50
C ALA A 437 -4.71 -4.89 -21.01
N MET A 438 -3.71 -5.04 -20.11
CA MET A 438 -3.93 -4.90 -18.68
C MET A 438 -4.49 -3.52 -18.34
N TRP A 439 -3.89 -2.47 -18.89
CA TRP A 439 -4.36 -1.10 -18.65
C TRP A 439 -5.77 -0.86 -19.19
N LEU A 440 -6.05 -1.28 -20.45
CA LEU A 440 -7.36 -1.14 -21.08
C LEU A 440 -8.44 -1.95 -20.34
N PHE A 441 -8.10 -3.14 -19.86
CA PHE A 441 -8.99 -3.96 -19.03
C PHE A 441 -9.42 -3.19 -17.77
N TRP A 442 -8.45 -2.68 -16.99
CA TRP A 442 -8.79 -1.95 -15.79
C TRP A 442 -9.49 -0.61 -16.07
N LEU A 443 -9.14 0.08 -17.15
CA LEU A 443 -9.87 1.27 -17.60
C LEU A 443 -11.33 0.92 -17.90
N ALA A 444 -11.59 -0.17 -18.61
CA ALA A 444 -12.95 -0.62 -18.89
C ALA A 444 -13.72 -0.96 -17.61
N ILE A 445 -13.09 -1.70 -16.68
CA ILE A 445 -13.71 -2.03 -15.38
C ILE A 445 -14.07 -0.78 -14.59
N VAL A 446 -13.17 0.20 -14.50
CA VAL A 446 -13.40 1.45 -13.75
C VAL A 446 -14.51 2.29 -14.38
N VAL A 447 -14.52 2.39 -15.73
CA VAL A 447 -15.56 3.14 -16.46
C VAL A 447 -16.91 2.44 -16.30
N ASP A 448 -16.98 1.11 -16.48
CA ASP A 448 -18.22 0.35 -16.29
C ASP A 448 -18.74 0.46 -14.85
N PHE A 449 -17.84 0.37 -13.85
CA PHE A 449 -18.23 0.57 -12.44
C PHE A 449 -18.82 1.98 -12.21
N ARG A 450 -18.24 3.01 -12.80
CA ARG A 450 -18.75 4.41 -12.65
C ARG A 450 -20.10 4.61 -13.32
N VAL A 451 -20.35 3.90 -14.42
CA VAL A 451 -21.63 4.00 -15.18
C VAL A 451 -22.69 3.08 -14.56
N HIS A 452 -22.32 1.87 -14.17
CA HIS A 452 -23.24 0.83 -13.67
C HIS A 452 -22.80 0.28 -12.30
N PRO A 453 -22.70 1.11 -11.24
CA PRO A 453 -22.09 0.70 -9.96
C PRO A 453 -22.86 -0.44 -9.27
N TRP A 454 -24.16 -0.57 -9.55
CA TRP A 454 -25.03 -1.59 -8.93
C TRP A 454 -25.11 -2.90 -9.72
N SER A 455 -24.77 -2.92 -11.03
CA SER A 455 -25.10 -4.05 -11.92
C SER A 455 -24.01 -4.24 -12.94
N GLY A 456 -23.11 -4.00 -13.36
CA GLY A 456 -22.14 -4.23 -14.43
C GLY A 456 -21.06 -5.23 -14.05
N ILE A 457 -20.22 -5.55 -15.02
CA ILE A 457 -19.00 -6.34 -14.82
C ILE A 457 -18.09 -5.62 -13.85
N GLY A 458 -18.00 -4.29 -13.93
CA GLY A 458 -17.24 -3.44 -13.01
C GLY A 458 -17.70 -3.60 -11.56
N SER A 459 -19.01 -3.70 -11.30
CA SER A 459 -19.54 -3.95 -9.96
C SER A 459 -19.18 -5.34 -9.44
N MET A 460 -19.24 -6.35 -10.30
CA MET A 460 -18.85 -7.73 -9.96
C MET A 460 -17.35 -7.83 -9.63
N VAL A 461 -16.49 -7.29 -10.50
CA VAL A 461 -15.03 -7.24 -10.30
C VAL A 461 -14.67 -6.33 -9.12
N GLY A 462 -15.49 -5.33 -8.83
CA GLY A 462 -15.32 -4.40 -7.71
C GLY A 462 -15.67 -4.97 -6.33
N SER A 463 -16.37 -6.12 -6.28
CA SER A 463 -16.80 -6.74 -5.01
C SER A 463 -15.67 -7.00 -4.02
N PRO A 464 -14.51 -7.59 -4.38
CA PRO A 464 -13.38 -7.75 -3.46
C PRO A 464 -12.79 -6.42 -2.96
N PHE A 465 -13.11 -5.31 -3.61
CA PHE A 465 -12.64 -3.96 -3.29
C PHE A 465 -13.72 -3.14 -2.57
N TYR A 466 -14.68 -3.81 -1.91
CA TYR A 466 -15.79 -3.18 -1.17
C TYR A 466 -16.68 -2.30 -2.06
N LYS A 467 -16.69 -2.52 -3.38
CA LYS A 467 -17.34 -1.65 -4.36
C LYS A 467 -16.99 -0.16 -4.19
N SER A 468 -15.72 0.09 -3.78
CA SER A 468 -15.21 1.44 -3.58
C SER A 468 -14.55 1.95 -4.86
N TYR A 469 -15.05 3.07 -5.38
CA TYR A 469 -14.58 3.67 -6.61
C TYR A 469 -13.10 4.06 -6.54
N VAL A 470 -12.65 4.65 -5.44
CA VAL A 470 -11.25 5.06 -5.26
C VAL A 470 -10.29 3.87 -5.29
N ARG A 471 -10.70 2.72 -4.72
CA ARG A 471 -9.93 1.47 -4.77
C ARG A 471 -9.86 0.90 -6.18
N ILE A 472 -11.00 0.85 -6.89
CA ILE A 472 -11.08 0.33 -8.26
C ILE A 472 -10.32 1.27 -9.22
N GLN A 473 -10.47 2.59 -9.09
CA GLN A 473 -9.80 3.59 -9.91
C GLN A 473 -8.26 3.52 -9.80
N SER A 474 -7.74 3.14 -8.64
CA SER A 474 -6.29 3.02 -8.40
C SER A 474 -5.57 2.04 -9.32
N HIS A 475 -6.29 1.05 -9.90
CA HIS A 475 -5.71 0.06 -10.81
C HIS A 475 -5.15 0.67 -12.11
N ILE A 476 -5.76 1.75 -12.61
CA ILE A 476 -5.29 2.42 -13.84
C ILE A 476 -3.85 2.90 -13.66
N SER A 477 -3.54 3.47 -12.51
CA SER A 477 -2.24 4.08 -12.24
C SER A 477 -1.08 3.08 -12.17
N LEU A 478 -1.35 1.79 -11.97
CA LEU A 478 -0.30 0.76 -11.91
C LEU A 478 0.46 0.61 -13.22
N PHE A 479 -0.17 0.93 -14.35
CA PHE A 479 0.39 0.72 -15.70
C PHE A 479 0.82 2.02 -16.39
N ILE A 480 0.39 3.18 -15.88
CA ILE A 480 0.74 4.50 -16.42
C ILE A 480 2.27 4.68 -16.54
N PRO A 481 3.10 4.36 -15.51
CA PRO A 481 4.55 4.55 -15.61
C PRO A 481 5.18 3.75 -16.75
N VAL A 482 4.70 2.54 -16.97
CA VAL A 482 5.23 1.64 -18.02
C VAL A 482 4.87 2.14 -19.41
N LEU A 483 3.62 2.55 -19.62
CA LEU A 483 3.14 3.09 -20.89
C LEU A 483 3.82 4.41 -21.20
N ALA A 484 3.99 5.29 -20.21
CA ALA A 484 4.73 6.53 -20.34
C ALA A 484 6.20 6.28 -20.71
N ALA A 485 6.86 5.30 -20.08
CA ALA A 485 8.23 4.92 -20.44
C ALA A 485 8.34 4.41 -21.88
N ILE A 486 7.36 3.66 -22.37
CA ILE A 486 7.27 3.25 -23.79
C ILE A 486 7.20 4.50 -24.68
N ALA A 487 6.30 5.44 -24.38
CA ALA A 487 6.18 6.68 -25.15
C ALA A 487 7.49 7.44 -25.23
N VAL A 488 8.11 7.72 -24.08
CA VAL A 488 9.34 8.52 -23.96
C VAL A 488 10.50 7.88 -24.72
N VAL A 489 10.73 6.56 -24.55
CA VAL A 489 11.83 5.85 -25.22
C VAL A 489 11.60 5.75 -26.72
N PHE A 490 10.37 5.48 -27.18
CA PHE A 490 10.12 5.34 -28.62
C PHE A 490 10.05 6.68 -29.37
N VAL A 491 9.71 7.78 -28.73
CA VAL A 491 9.90 9.13 -29.29
C VAL A 491 11.39 9.39 -29.58
N ALA A 492 12.27 9.12 -28.61
CA ALA A 492 13.72 9.24 -28.79
C ALA A 492 14.24 8.37 -29.96
N ILE A 493 13.73 7.14 -30.08
CA ILE A 493 14.11 6.22 -31.17
C ILE A 493 13.52 6.66 -32.50
N GLY A 494 12.32 7.21 -32.54
CA GLY A 494 11.71 7.78 -33.75
C GLY A 494 12.60 8.84 -34.36
N ILE A 495 13.17 9.72 -33.53
CA ILE A 495 14.14 10.74 -33.95
C ILE A 495 15.38 10.11 -34.58
N ILE A 496 15.94 9.05 -33.97
CA ILE A 496 17.11 8.33 -34.52
C ILE A 496 16.78 7.74 -35.91
N ARG A 497 15.63 7.12 -36.06
CA ARG A 497 15.20 6.49 -37.31
C ARG A 497 14.93 7.50 -38.42
N LEU A 498 14.33 8.65 -38.09
CA LEU A 498 14.10 9.72 -39.06
C LEU A 498 15.40 10.33 -39.56
N ALA A 499 16.40 10.47 -38.67
CA ALA A 499 17.74 10.95 -39.01
C ALA A 499 18.56 9.92 -39.78
N GLY A 500 18.25 8.62 -39.70
CA GLY A 500 19.07 7.52 -40.26
C GLY A 500 18.62 6.93 -41.59
N LYS A 501 17.56 7.43 -42.27
CA LYS A 501 17.09 6.87 -43.56
C LYS A 501 18.09 7.10 -44.68
N PRO A 502 18.49 6.02 -45.43
CA PRO A 502 19.53 6.10 -46.44
C PRO A 502 19.17 6.89 -47.72
N GLU A 503 17.90 7.17 -47.91
CA GLU A 503 17.36 7.75 -49.15
C GLU A 503 17.37 9.28 -49.19
N LYS A 504 17.96 9.99 -48.21
CA LYS A 504 18.01 11.45 -48.16
C LYS A 504 19.42 11.97 -48.43
N PRO A 505 19.54 13.11 -49.19
CA PRO A 505 20.82 13.61 -49.69
C PRO A 505 21.82 13.98 -48.59
N ALA A 506 23.08 14.15 -48.95
CA ALA A 506 24.29 14.34 -48.13
C ALA A 506 24.18 15.38 -46.99
N VAL A 507 23.20 16.28 -47.06
CA VAL A 507 22.86 17.25 -46.00
C VAL A 507 22.53 16.56 -44.65
N PHE A 508 22.13 15.29 -44.66
CA PHE A 508 21.83 14.51 -43.44
C PHE A 508 23.00 13.60 -43.00
N GLY A 509 24.14 13.63 -43.61
CA GLY A 509 25.33 12.84 -43.18
C GLY A 509 25.78 13.21 -41.77
N TRP A 510 25.69 14.48 -41.41
CA TRP A 510 25.92 14.96 -40.04
C TRP A 510 24.88 14.41 -39.04
N ALA A 511 23.60 14.30 -39.46
CA ALA A 511 22.54 13.77 -38.60
C ALA A 511 22.77 12.29 -38.22
N ARG A 512 23.37 11.48 -39.09
CA ARG A 512 23.81 10.11 -38.77
C ARG A 512 24.94 10.10 -37.72
N ARG A 513 25.91 10.99 -37.86
CA ARG A 513 27.04 11.11 -36.93
C ARG A 513 26.61 11.58 -35.56
N PHE A 514 25.56 12.40 -35.49
CA PHE A 514 25.02 12.98 -34.25
C PHE A 514 23.70 12.36 -33.81
N ALA A 515 23.19 11.30 -34.46
CA ALA A 515 21.91 10.68 -34.12
C ALA A 515 21.86 10.21 -32.63
N GLY A 516 22.93 9.63 -32.13
CA GLY A 516 23.05 9.25 -30.73
C GLY A 516 23.00 10.45 -29.77
N PRO A 517 23.88 11.47 -29.94
CA PRO A 517 23.81 12.70 -29.16
C PRO A 517 22.45 13.42 -29.21
N VAL A 518 21.87 13.56 -30.40
CA VAL A 518 20.59 14.24 -30.62
C VAL A 518 19.46 13.49 -29.89
N SER A 519 19.45 12.16 -29.93
CA SER A 519 18.44 11.37 -29.24
C SER A 519 18.60 11.40 -27.74
N ALA A 520 19.82 11.38 -27.23
CA ALA A 520 20.11 11.55 -25.83
C ALA A 520 19.69 12.95 -25.34
N ALA A 521 19.98 13.99 -26.12
CA ALA A 521 19.55 15.35 -25.82
C ALA A 521 18.01 15.47 -25.83
N SER A 522 17.35 14.90 -26.86
CA SER A 522 15.88 14.90 -26.94
C SER A 522 15.24 14.18 -25.77
N LEU A 523 15.77 13.01 -25.37
CA LEU A 523 15.31 12.28 -24.21
C LEU A 523 15.51 13.10 -22.93
N ALA A 524 16.67 13.74 -22.77
CA ALA A 524 16.96 14.60 -21.62
C ALA A 524 16.01 15.81 -21.57
N VAL A 525 15.73 16.46 -22.71
CA VAL A 525 14.79 17.59 -22.80
C VAL A 525 13.36 17.16 -22.45
N VAL A 526 12.88 16.02 -22.98
CA VAL A 526 11.56 15.50 -22.66
C VAL A 526 11.44 15.16 -21.16
N LEU A 527 12.45 14.51 -20.60
CA LEU A 527 12.45 14.16 -19.17
C LEU A 527 12.59 15.39 -18.27
N ALA A 528 13.44 16.35 -18.61
CA ALA A 528 13.56 17.62 -17.88
C ALA A 528 12.26 18.42 -17.95
N GLY A 529 11.63 18.49 -19.12
CA GLY A 529 10.33 19.09 -19.32
C GLY A 529 9.26 18.41 -18.46
N TYR A 530 9.25 17.08 -18.41
CA TYR A 530 8.34 16.33 -17.55
C TYR A 530 8.60 16.61 -16.05
N VAL A 531 9.86 16.68 -15.62
CA VAL A 531 10.21 17.00 -14.23
C VAL A 531 9.67 18.39 -13.84
N GLY A 532 9.97 19.41 -14.64
CA GLY A 532 9.58 20.78 -14.30
C GLY A 532 8.09 21.06 -14.44
N TYR A 533 7.44 20.47 -15.46
CA TYR A 533 6.04 20.74 -15.76
C TYR A 533 5.05 19.79 -15.07
N ALA A 534 5.48 18.59 -14.73
CA ALA A 534 4.61 17.55 -14.17
C ALA A 534 5.10 17.00 -12.83
N ALA A 535 6.29 16.39 -12.76
CA ALA A 535 6.69 15.62 -11.60
C ALA A 535 6.80 16.47 -10.32
N ILE A 536 7.42 17.65 -10.39
CA ILE A 536 7.52 18.58 -9.26
C ILE A 536 6.13 19.17 -8.88
N PRO A 537 5.32 19.71 -9.83
CA PRO A 537 3.96 20.14 -9.50
C PRO A 537 3.08 19.04 -8.91
N TYR A 538 3.21 17.79 -9.37
CA TYR A 538 2.46 16.66 -8.81
C TYR A 538 2.94 16.33 -7.40
N GLU A 539 4.24 16.32 -7.17
CA GLU A 539 4.82 16.11 -5.84
C GLU A 539 4.31 17.14 -4.85
N HIS A 540 4.39 18.43 -5.18
CA HIS A 540 3.88 19.51 -4.31
C HIS A 540 2.40 19.35 -4.00
N ARG A 541 1.57 19.01 -5.00
CA ARG A 541 0.15 18.80 -4.80
C ARG A 541 -0.14 17.56 -3.95
N ASN A 542 0.59 16.49 -4.16
CA ASN A 542 0.48 15.30 -3.32
C ASN A 542 0.88 15.59 -1.85
N ALA A 543 1.92 16.39 -1.64
CA ALA A 543 2.30 16.86 -0.31
C ALA A 543 1.19 17.72 0.33
N GLU A 544 0.57 18.63 -0.44
CA GLU A 544 -0.58 19.42 0.00
C GLU A 544 -1.76 18.53 0.44
N VAL A 545 -2.07 17.49 -0.35
CA VAL A 545 -3.12 16.51 0.00
C VAL A 545 -2.81 15.82 1.33
N ILE A 546 -1.58 15.35 1.53
CA ILE A 546 -1.17 14.71 2.78
C ILE A 546 -1.28 15.71 3.94
N ALA A 547 -0.82 16.94 3.75
CA ALA A 547 -0.84 17.98 4.79
C ALA A 547 -2.27 18.39 5.18
N THR A 548 -3.17 18.56 4.20
CA THR A 548 -4.49 19.12 4.44
C THR A 548 -5.50 18.10 4.95
N ARG A 549 -5.33 16.83 4.61
CA ARG A 549 -6.31 15.82 4.99
C ARG A 549 -5.77 14.70 5.85
N TYR A 550 -4.63 14.12 5.50
CA TYR A 550 -4.08 13.01 6.23
C TYR A 550 -3.41 13.45 7.54
N ALA A 551 -2.58 14.51 7.47
CA ALA A 551 -1.86 15.02 8.62
C ALA A 551 -2.61 16.12 9.39
N LYS A 552 -3.33 17.00 8.69
CA LYS A 552 -4.05 18.16 9.27
C LYS A 552 -5.41 18.35 8.61
N PRO A 553 -6.37 17.49 8.86
CA PRO A 553 -7.71 17.63 8.32
C PRO A 553 -8.44 18.85 8.91
N GLU A 554 -9.51 19.31 8.25
CA GLU A 554 -10.41 20.32 8.79
C GLU A 554 -11.01 19.92 10.13
N PHE A 555 -11.23 18.62 10.32
CA PHE A 555 -11.66 18.03 11.57
C PHE A 555 -10.53 17.17 12.15
N THR A 556 -9.91 17.61 13.19
CA THR A 556 -8.80 16.95 13.86
C THR A 556 -9.32 16.00 14.92
N ARG A 557 -8.93 14.70 14.82
CA ARG A 557 -9.27 13.68 15.82
C ARG A 557 -8.39 13.76 17.05
N VAL A 558 -7.11 13.99 16.82
CA VAL A 558 -6.10 14.08 17.88
C VAL A 558 -5.45 15.44 17.81
N ASN A 559 -5.64 16.23 18.82
CA ASN A 559 -5.01 17.53 19.03
C ASN A 559 -4.25 17.54 20.35
N ASP A 560 -3.75 18.69 20.78
CA ASP A 560 -2.98 18.79 22.03
C ASP A 560 -3.82 18.61 23.30
N ASP A 561 -5.14 18.84 23.22
CA ASP A 561 -6.04 18.58 24.34
C ASP A 561 -6.20 17.08 24.56
N ASP A 562 -6.32 16.29 23.48
CA ASP A 562 -6.36 14.83 23.52
C ASP A 562 -5.08 14.25 24.11
N LYS A 563 -3.91 14.76 23.67
CA LYS A 563 -2.61 14.29 24.17
C LYS A 563 -2.45 14.56 25.65
N ARG A 564 -2.87 15.75 26.14
CA ARG A 564 -2.86 16.07 27.58
C ARG A 564 -3.79 15.18 28.37
N ALA A 565 -4.98 14.90 27.83
CA ALA A 565 -5.96 14.03 28.48
C ALA A 565 -5.46 12.57 28.52
N ALA A 566 -4.85 12.06 27.45
CA ALA A 566 -4.24 10.75 27.41
C ALA A 566 -3.16 10.59 28.47
N LYS A 567 -2.26 11.58 28.58
CA LYS A 567 -1.20 11.60 29.57
C LYS A 567 -1.76 11.64 30.99
N PHE A 568 -2.80 12.44 31.24
CA PHE A 568 -3.48 12.47 32.54
C PHE A 568 -4.03 11.08 32.90
N VAL A 569 -4.68 10.41 31.95
CA VAL A 569 -5.26 9.07 32.21
C VAL A 569 -4.14 8.05 32.48
N GLU A 570 -3.05 8.06 31.68
CA GLU A 570 -1.90 7.18 31.89
C GLU A 570 -1.35 7.28 33.31
N GLU A 571 -1.20 8.50 33.83
CA GLU A 571 -0.64 8.77 35.17
C GLU A 571 -1.57 8.36 36.32
N HIS A 572 -2.88 8.20 36.07
CA HIS A 572 -3.87 8.01 37.13
C HIS A 572 -4.64 6.69 37.03
N ILE A 573 -4.66 6.02 35.87
CA ILE A 573 -5.37 4.74 35.68
C ILE A 573 -4.67 3.62 36.44
N LYS A 574 -5.46 2.81 37.17
CA LYS A 574 -4.90 1.70 37.93
C LYS A 574 -4.78 0.45 37.03
N PRO A 575 -3.84 -0.47 37.36
CA PRO A 575 -3.74 -1.74 36.67
C PRO A 575 -5.08 -2.48 36.61
N GLY A 576 -5.48 -2.92 35.42
CA GLY A 576 -6.73 -3.60 35.14
C GLY A 576 -7.96 -2.69 34.98
N GLU A 577 -7.86 -1.38 35.23
CA GLU A 577 -8.90 -0.42 34.86
C GLU A 577 -8.88 -0.13 33.35
N ARG A 578 -10.03 0.29 32.82
CA ARG A 578 -10.21 0.66 31.42
C ARG A 578 -10.77 2.06 31.26
N LEU A 579 -10.42 2.69 30.15
CA LEU A 579 -10.96 3.96 29.71
C LEU A 579 -12.17 3.71 28.79
N MET A 580 -13.37 4.11 29.22
CA MET A 580 -14.52 4.16 28.32
C MET A 580 -14.37 5.31 27.35
N ASN A 581 -14.53 5.04 26.05
CA ASN A 581 -14.29 5.98 24.98
C ASN A 581 -15.18 5.73 23.77
N SER A 582 -15.18 6.64 22.80
CA SER A 582 -15.91 6.52 21.55
C SER A 582 -15.14 5.84 20.42
N ALA A 583 -13.84 5.87 20.42
CA ALA A 583 -12.93 5.56 19.32
C ALA A 583 -13.06 6.49 18.07
N ASN A 584 -14.12 7.29 17.97
CA ASN A 584 -14.27 8.30 16.90
C ASN A 584 -13.58 9.61 17.24
N ASP A 585 -13.31 9.82 18.51
CA ASP A 585 -12.54 10.91 19.08
C ASP A 585 -11.04 10.56 19.15
N GLY A 586 -10.24 11.42 19.79
CA GLY A 586 -8.81 11.23 19.96
C GLY A 586 -8.41 10.18 21.00
N SER A 587 -9.36 9.55 21.69
CA SER A 587 -9.10 8.71 22.87
C SER A 587 -8.28 7.46 22.58
N THR A 588 -8.31 6.92 21.35
CA THR A 588 -7.48 5.77 20.96
C THR A 588 -5.99 6.10 20.94
N TYR A 589 -5.63 7.40 20.86
CA TYR A 589 -4.26 7.86 21.01
C TYR A 589 -3.66 7.42 22.35
N ALA A 590 -4.47 7.46 23.43
CA ALA A 590 -4.04 7.01 24.74
C ALA A 590 -3.58 5.53 24.74
N TYR A 591 -4.21 4.67 23.95
CA TYR A 591 -3.73 3.29 23.78
C TYR A 591 -2.49 3.23 22.89
N VAL A 592 -2.49 3.94 21.77
CA VAL A 592 -1.40 3.87 20.77
C VAL A 592 -0.06 4.36 21.35
N GLU A 593 -0.06 5.47 22.08
CA GLU A 593 1.16 6.05 22.66
C GLU A 593 1.40 5.59 24.10
N ASP A 594 0.39 5.70 24.96
CA ASP A 594 0.54 5.58 26.40
C ASP A 594 0.10 4.21 26.94
N ARG A 595 -0.36 3.30 26.09
CA ARG A 595 -0.83 1.93 26.45
C ARG A 595 -2.02 1.90 27.40
N VAL A 596 -2.79 2.98 27.50
CA VAL A 596 -4.01 3.03 28.30
C VAL A 596 -5.04 2.07 27.70
N PRO A 597 -5.58 1.09 28.48
CA PRO A 597 -6.56 0.15 27.96
C PRO A 597 -7.89 0.85 27.67
N VAL A 598 -8.21 1.07 26.40
CA VAL A 598 -9.49 1.65 25.95
C VAL A 598 -10.53 0.56 25.70
N VAL A 599 -11.82 0.87 25.83
CA VAL A 599 -12.92 -0.06 25.57
C VAL A 599 -13.18 -0.18 24.07
N ASN A 600 -13.17 0.96 23.34
CA ASN A 600 -13.43 1.00 21.91
C ASN A 600 -12.16 1.32 21.13
N VAL A 601 -11.81 0.46 20.16
CA VAL A 601 -10.63 0.63 19.28
C VAL A 601 -11.01 0.74 17.81
N VAL A 602 -12.29 0.54 17.45
CA VAL A 602 -12.79 0.56 16.07
C VAL A 602 -13.79 1.69 15.90
N THR A 603 -13.59 2.51 14.88
CA THR A 603 -14.44 3.66 14.56
C THR A 603 -15.72 3.29 13.80
N LEU A 604 -15.73 2.17 13.09
CA LEU A 604 -16.86 1.76 12.25
C LEU A 604 -17.88 0.98 13.07
N GLY A 605 -19.08 1.53 13.21
CA GLY A 605 -20.15 0.93 14.02
C GLY A 605 -20.51 -0.52 13.67
N SER A 606 -20.41 -0.91 12.40
CA SER A 606 -20.66 -2.30 11.95
C SER A 606 -19.59 -3.31 12.39
N ALA A 607 -18.44 -2.83 12.87
CA ALA A 607 -17.34 -3.65 13.35
C ALA A 607 -17.23 -3.66 14.88
N LEU A 608 -18.15 -2.96 15.60
CA LEU A 608 -18.17 -2.93 17.06
C LEU A 608 -18.70 -4.25 17.62
N GLU A 609 -18.06 -4.72 18.69
CA GLU A 609 -18.58 -5.80 19.49
C GLU A 609 -19.91 -5.38 20.16
N PRO A 610 -20.84 -6.32 20.37
CA PRO A 610 -22.14 -6.01 20.96
C PRO A 610 -22.05 -5.22 22.26
N VAL A 611 -21.13 -5.58 23.15
CA VAL A 611 -20.93 -4.91 24.44
C VAL A 611 -20.45 -3.48 24.29
N THR A 612 -19.54 -3.21 23.37
CA THR A 612 -19.03 -1.85 23.12
C THR A 612 -20.06 -0.97 22.44
N TYR A 613 -20.84 -1.55 21.51
CA TYR A 613 -21.96 -0.86 20.88
C TYR A 613 -23.06 -0.51 21.91
N GLU A 614 -23.41 -1.43 22.80
CA GLU A 614 -24.36 -1.21 23.87
C GLU A 614 -23.91 -0.06 24.78
N LEU A 615 -22.64 -0.02 25.17
CA LEU A 615 -22.11 1.05 26.00
C LEU A 615 -22.10 2.41 25.28
N LEU A 616 -21.72 2.46 24.00
CA LEU A 616 -21.79 3.71 23.23
C LEU A 616 -23.24 4.24 23.13
N ARG A 617 -24.22 3.36 23.13
CA ARG A 617 -25.63 3.74 23.08
C ARG A 617 -26.19 4.14 24.46
N SER A 618 -25.80 3.43 25.53
CA SER A 618 -26.53 3.46 26.80
C SER A 618 -25.63 3.62 28.02
N PHE A 619 -24.34 3.93 27.91
CA PHE A 619 -23.48 4.07 29.09
C PHE A 619 -24.07 4.97 30.17
N ARG A 620 -24.62 6.13 29.81
CA ARG A 620 -25.23 7.10 30.73
C ARG A 620 -26.40 6.54 31.55
N ASP A 621 -26.98 5.42 31.12
CA ASP A 621 -28.15 4.81 31.76
C ASP A 621 -27.76 3.86 32.90
N TYR A 622 -26.45 3.67 33.20
CA TYR A 622 -25.99 2.78 34.28
C TYR A 622 -26.62 3.06 35.63
N PRO A 623 -27.05 4.30 36.01
CA PRO A 623 -27.71 4.51 37.31
C PRO A 623 -29.07 3.81 37.42
N THR A 624 -29.80 3.68 36.30
CA THR A 624 -31.16 3.17 36.23
C THR A 624 -31.29 1.82 35.54
N ASP A 625 -30.30 1.40 34.75
CA ASP A 625 -30.27 0.10 34.07
C ASP A 625 -29.25 -0.85 34.72
N PRO A 626 -29.71 -1.87 35.47
CA PRO A 626 -28.84 -2.83 36.13
C PRO A 626 -27.97 -3.64 35.17
N LYS A 627 -28.44 -3.87 33.93
CA LYS A 627 -27.66 -4.60 32.90
C LYS A 627 -26.45 -3.79 32.46
N ILE A 628 -26.67 -2.52 32.14
CA ILE A 628 -25.57 -1.59 31.74
C ILE A 628 -24.59 -1.45 32.90
N ARG A 629 -25.09 -1.24 34.13
CA ARG A 629 -24.28 -1.14 35.34
C ARG A 629 -23.40 -2.38 35.56
N LYS A 630 -23.96 -3.58 35.41
CA LYS A 630 -23.20 -4.83 35.49
C LYS A 630 -22.10 -4.90 34.44
N THR A 631 -22.38 -4.48 33.20
CA THR A 631 -21.41 -4.42 32.12
C THR A 631 -20.27 -3.45 32.44
N VAL A 632 -20.58 -2.23 32.90
CA VAL A 632 -19.59 -1.22 33.32
C VAL A 632 -18.67 -1.75 34.42
N LEU A 633 -19.24 -2.40 35.43
CA LEU A 633 -18.48 -3.01 36.54
C LEU A 633 -17.62 -4.19 36.07
N SER A 634 -18.15 -5.06 35.20
CA SER A 634 -17.43 -6.24 34.70
C SER A 634 -16.24 -5.87 33.82
N LEU A 635 -16.33 -4.77 33.05
CA LEU A 635 -15.25 -4.23 32.24
C LEU A 635 -14.23 -3.42 33.06
N ASN A 636 -14.46 -3.25 34.35
CA ASN A 636 -13.61 -2.51 35.26
C ASN A 636 -13.31 -1.06 34.75
N ILE A 637 -14.37 -0.36 34.28
CA ILE A 637 -14.23 1.01 33.78
C ILE A 637 -13.90 1.93 34.97
N GLY A 638 -12.73 2.60 34.90
CA GLY A 638 -12.28 3.56 35.91
C GLY A 638 -12.40 5.00 35.48
N TYR A 639 -12.32 5.24 34.16
CA TYR A 639 -12.39 6.57 33.56
C TYR A 639 -13.29 6.57 32.33
N VAL A 640 -13.83 7.74 32.00
CA VAL A 640 -14.64 7.99 30.81
C VAL A 640 -14.09 9.21 30.09
N TYR A 641 -13.79 9.07 28.80
CA TYR A 641 -13.27 10.12 27.95
C TYR A 641 -14.37 10.66 27.02
N VAL A 642 -14.48 11.96 26.94
CA VAL A 642 -15.42 12.66 26.07
C VAL A 642 -14.74 13.85 25.43
N ASP A 643 -14.75 13.93 24.11
CA ASP A 643 -14.41 15.13 23.36
C ASP A 643 -15.67 15.67 22.65
N SER A 644 -16.11 16.85 23.05
CA SER A 644 -17.34 17.46 22.53
C SER A 644 -17.20 18.01 21.11
N ALA A 645 -15.96 18.14 20.59
CA ALA A 645 -15.66 18.60 19.24
C ALA A 645 -15.15 17.50 18.30
N ALA A 646 -15.05 16.28 18.78
CA ALA A 646 -14.54 15.17 17.97
C ALA A 646 -15.46 14.86 16.79
N PRO A 647 -14.90 14.58 15.60
CA PRO A 647 -15.70 14.09 14.49
C PRO A 647 -16.27 12.72 14.87
N THR A 648 -17.57 12.57 14.73
CA THR A 648 -18.23 11.29 14.92
C THR A 648 -18.27 10.53 13.60
N MET A 649 -18.27 9.20 13.64
CA MET A 649 -18.51 8.35 12.48
C MET A 649 -19.70 7.45 12.74
N GLY A 650 -20.76 7.62 11.97
CA GLY A 650 -21.92 6.77 12.08
C GLY A 650 -21.92 5.66 11.02
N ALA A 651 -22.53 4.56 11.35
CA ALA A 651 -22.76 3.47 10.42
C ALA A 651 -24.27 3.43 10.09
N GLY A 652 -24.63 3.90 8.92
CA GLY A 652 -25.98 3.72 8.41
C GLY A 652 -26.66 4.98 7.84
N PRO A 653 -27.81 4.79 7.19
CA PRO A 653 -28.59 5.89 6.63
C PRO A 653 -29.04 6.86 7.75
N GLY A 654 -28.80 8.13 7.55
CA GLY A 654 -29.13 9.17 8.54
C GLY A 654 -28.13 9.32 9.68
N SER A 655 -27.05 8.54 9.69
CA SER A 655 -25.90 8.79 10.57
C SER A 655 -25.26 10.13 10.18
N PRO A 656 -24.97 11.03 11.15
CA PRO A 656 -24.36 12.33 10.88
C PRO A 656 -22.97 12.24 10.24
N ASN A 657 -22.45 11.06 10.05
CA ASN A 657 -21.11 10.79 9.59
C ASN A 657 -21.04 10.01 8.31
N SER A 658 -21.51 10.61 7.25
CA SER A 658 -21.01 10.17 5.98
C SER A 658 -19.61 10.75 5.79
N TRP A 659 -18.73 9.96 5.28
CA TRP A 659 -17.37 10.32 4.86
C TRP A 659 -17.34 11.44 3.83
N TYR A 660 -18.46 11.73 3.25
CA TYR A 660 -18.67 12.63 2.12
C TYR A 660 -19.22 13.99 2.52
N THR A 661 -19.64 14.17 3.78
CA THR A 661 -20.17 15.45 4.28
C THR A 661 -19.19 16.11 5.24
N ALA A 662 -19.33 17.41 5.40
CA ALA A 662 -18.64 18.14 6.46
C ALA A 662 -18.83 17.44 7.79
N PRO A 663 -17.81 17.37 8.65
CA PRO A 663 -17.89 16.68 9.92
C PRO A 663 -19.00 17.29 10.77
N THR A 664 -19.94 16.48 11.17
CA THR A 664 -20.89 16.84 12.20
C THR A 664 -20.38 16.28 13.52
N PHE A 665 -20.38 17.10 14.54
CA PHE A 665 -19.93 16.73 15.86
C PHE A 665 -21.13 16.27 16.68
N GLU A 666 -21.25 14.97 16.91
CA GLU A 666 -22.28 14.39 17.74
C GLU A 666 -21.68 13.30 18.60
N LEU A 667 -21.76 13.50 19.91
CA LEU A 667 -21.34 12.50 20.88
C LEU A 667 -22.20 11.25 20.77
N ALA A 668 -21.57 10.09 20.98
CA ALA A 668 -22.32 8.84 21.15
C ALA A 668 -23.38 9.02 22.24
N PRO A 669 -24.62 8.53 22.04
CA PRO A 669 -25.75 8.78 22.98
C PRO A 669 -25.41 8.42 24.43
N GLY A 670 -24.68 7.32 24.64
CA GLY A 670 -24.24 6.89 25.97
C GLY A 670 -23.21 7.81 26.64
N LEU A 671 -22.55 8.69 25.87
CA LEU A 671 -21.55 9.62 26.37
C LEU A 671 -22.07 11.08 26.46
N GLN A 672 -23.37 11.29 26.25
CA GLN A 672 -24.01 12.59 26.40
C GLN A 672 -24.54 12.80 27.82
N ASN A 673 -24.48 14.05 28.31
CA ASN A 673 -25.07 14.47 29.58
C ASN A 673 -24.57 13.64 30.78
N LEU A 674 -23.28 13.48 30.91
CA LEU A 674 -22.65 12.70 31.98
C LEU A 674 -22.51 13.47 33.29
N ASP A 675 -22.59 14.80 33.28
CA ASP A 675 -22.43 15.64 34.48
C ASP A 675 -23.52 15.32 35.52
N GLY A 676 -23.09 15.11 36.74
CA GLY A 676 -23.99 14.83 37.87
C GLY A 676 -24.49 13.40 37.98
N LEU A 677 -24.06 12.48 37.13
CA LEU A 677 -24.41 11.06 37.28
C LEU A 677 -23.76 10.47 38.56
N PRO A 678 -24.50 9.58 39.30
CA PRO A 678 -23.97 8.97 40.53
C PRO A 678 -22.62 8.26 40.33
N GLY A 679 -21.64 8.60 41.15
CA GLY A 679 -20.30 8.04 41.07
C GLY A 679 -19.40 8.60 39.96
N LEU A 680 -19.88 9.52 39.14
CA LEU A 680 -19.09 10.15 38.09
C LEU A 680 -18.67 11.57 38.51
N SER A 681 -17.39 11.90 38.40
CA SER A 681 -16.85 13.21 38.73
C SER A 681 -15.84 13.65 37.67
N VAL A 682 -15.81 14.93 37.35
CA VAL A 682 -14.77 15.47 36.43
C VAL A 682 -13.40 15.36 37.09
N ALA A 683 -12.50 14.62 36.46
CA ALA A 683 -11.13 14.43 36.92
C ALA A 683 -10.13 15.34 36.17
N PHE A 684 -10.39 15.60 34.88
CA PHE A 684 -9.53 16.45 34.05
C PHE A 684 -10.36 17.13 32.97
N ARG A 685 -9.96 18.36 32.59
CA ARG A 685 -10.56 19.11 31.49
C ARG A 685 -9.49 19.89 30.74
N SER A 686 -9.51 19.82 29.42
CA SER A 686 -8.65 20.59 28.55
C SER A 686 -9.41 20.89 27.23
N GLY A 687 -9.64 22.17 26.93
CA GLY A 687 -10.40 22.56 25.76
C GLY A 687 -11.77 21.87 25.68
N THR A 688 -12.00 21.11 24.61
CA THR A 688 -13.22 20.34 24.35
C THR A 688 -13.22 18.96 25.01
N VAL A 689 -12.08 18.52 25.56
CA VAL A 689 -11.90 17.20 26.16
C VAL A 689 -12.22 17.23 27.64
N THR A 690 -13.04 16.30 28.11
CA THR A 690 -13.36 16.05 29.52
C THR A 690 -13.08 14.58 29.86
N VAL A 691 -12.32 14.34 30.91
CA VAL A 691 -12.11 13.00 31.47
C VAL A 691 -12.84 12.93 32.81
N TYR A 692 -13.74 11.97 32.93
CA TYR A 692 -14.45 11.70 34.17
C TYR A 692 -13.80 10.51 34.87
N LYS A 693 -13.74 10.55 36.22
CA LYS A 693 -13.42 9.42 37.06
C LYS A 693 -14.72 8.75 37.53
N LEU A 694 -14.77 7.41 37.44
CA LEU A 694 -15.90 6.62 37.86
C LEU A 694 -15.62 5.92 39.19
N ASP A 695 -16.36 6.26 40.24
CA ASP A 695 -16.33 5.55 41.52
C ASP A 695 -17.24 4.31 41.46
N ARG A 696 -16.62 3.16 41.26
CA ARG A 696 -17.35 1.87 41.15
C ARG A 696 -18.00 1.43 42.47
N SER A 697 -17.52 1.92 43.61
CA SER A 697 -18.16 1.60 44.89
C SER A 697 -19.55 2.22 44.99
N VAL A 698 -19.72 3.43 44.49
CA VAL A 698 -21.02 4.08 44.37
C VAL A 698 -21.93 3.31 43.41
N LEU A 699 -21.41 2.88 42.23
CA LEU A 699 -22.19 2.09 41.28
C LEU A 699 -22.66 0.77 41.87
N ALA A 700 -21.81 0.08 42.61
CA ALA A 700 -22.15 -1.19 43.23
C ALA A 700 -23.22 -1.06 44.35
N ALA A 701 -23.33 0.13 44.91
CA ALA A 701 -24.31 0.42 45.95
C ALA A 701 -25.68 0.89 45.41
N LEU A 702 -25.82 1.16 44.13
CA LEU A 702 -27.07 1.59 43.51
C LEU A 702 -28.11 0.45 43.55
N PRO A 703 -29.40 0.74 43.81
CA PRO A 703 -30.44 -0.25 43.81
C PRO A 703 -30.61 -0.95 42.46
N ASN A 704 -30.95 -2.24 42.49
CA ASN A 704 -31.19 -3.04 41.30
C ASN A 704 -32.49 -2.68 40.61
#